data_319390845c2a3e244672a1b4f59291df
#
_entry.id   319390845c2a3e244672a1b4f59291df
#
_cell.length_a   1.000
_cell.length_b   1.000
_cell.length_c   1.000
_cell.angle_alpha   90.00
_cell.angle_beta   90.00
_cell.angle_gamma   90.00
#
_symmetry.space_group_name_H-M   'P 1'
#
loop_
_entity.id
_entity.type
_entity.pdbx_description
1 polymer ?
#
loop_
_entity_poly.entity_id
_entity_poly.type
_entity_poly.pdbx_seq_one_letter_code
_entity_poly.pdbx_strand_id
1 'polypeptide(L)'
;MQPSLKVRLEADTTTAIAVAALVWCVSPFTAAQSNGGPRFSGASTAADLDRDGLVARYCVSCHNEKTKTGGLALDVVSRGSVRDHAPVWEEVQRKLRAGAMPPPGMPRPDAPATAALLSTFAEELDRAPRDPGRPLLRRLNRAEYGNVIRDLLALDVDVRSLLPADDSAFGFDNNADLQAVSPALLERYLTAADKVSALAIGDPATVPAAENYFTRGDQSQSQHQDGLPLGTVGGIGVRHYFPLDGEYQFQVGLIRTNTEGIRGLELPHQLEISVDGERVFLGTVGGEADSGTGQVTARSDATDARLRARVTVKAGSRLVTAAWIRKIGEGTNRLRPFLRSNAGTYDSTGRPHVKFLTVSGPFNPTGPGDTASRRRIFSCYPPGPARQALGLAGTRPTDEESCARRIVTTLARNAYRRPLRDGEADTLLAFYRDGRRKGTFETGIQLALRRLLASPSFVFRVEDDRADATPGDAFQVNDHELATRLSFFLWSSMPDDTLFRLAEQGRLRTPDVLEAQVRRMIADPRAEALLQNFAGQWLHVRNLQNAAPNTDEFPDFDNDLRDGLRREVEMFVGAVLREDRPVLDLLTADYTFVNERLAKHYGIPYVYGSQFRRVTLTDEARRGLLGKGSILLATSHADRTAPVLRGKWILENLLGTPPPPPPADVPALEPAPGRVAKTMRERMAIHRESPACAGCHRVTDPLGFVLENFDAVGGWRVREAGAPIDATGLAPDGTAINGVVELRQALLRHQDAFVFTLTEKLMIYALGRGLESYDMPVVRQIVRDASRQNYRFSSLFVGIVKSEPFRMRKKVA
;
A
#
# COMPACT_ATOMS: atom_id res chain seq x y z
N MET A 1 -55.66 -27.26 11.51
CA MET A 1 -56.37 -27.12 12.80
C MET A 1 -55.57 -26.18 13.69
N GLN A 2 -56.05 -24.94 13.74
CA GLN A 2 -55.65 -23.95 14.74
C GLN A 2 -56.27 -24.27 16.09
N PRO A 3 -55.89 -23.70 17.23
CA PRO A 3 -56.35 -22.35 17.47
C PRO A 3 -55.32 -21.35 18.07
N SER A 4 -55.58 -20.14 17.71
CA SER A 4 -55.12 -18.87 18.23
C SER A 4 -55.43 -18.61 19.70
N LEU A 5 -54.56 -17.91 20.42
CA LEU A 5 -54.92 -17.16 21.64
C LEU A 5 -54.42 -15.73 21.53
N LYS A 6 -55.38 -14.81 21.39
CA LYS A 6 -55.25 -13.37 21.66
C LYS A 6 -55.36 -13.16 23.17
N VAL A 7 -54.52 -12.29 23.72
CA VAL A 7 -54.82 -11.60 24.98
C VAL A 7 -54.60 -10.09 24.78
N ARG A 8 -55.61 -9.35 25.24
CA ARG A 8 -55.86 -7.93 25.13
C ARG A 8 -54.92 -7.09 25.98
N LEU A 9 -54.71 -5.87 25.47
CA LEU A 9 -54.33 -4.70 26.24
C LEU A 9 -55.49 -4.24 27.13
N GLU A 10 -55.14 -3.82 28.33
CA GLU A 10 -55.94 -2.83 29.08
C GLU A 10 -54.97 -1.80 29.73
N ALA A 11 -55.26 -0.54 29.49
CA ALA A 11 -54.64 0.61 30.12
C ALA A 11 -55.43 1.01 31.36
N ASP A 12 -54.76 1.43 32.41
CA ASP A 12 -55.33 2.35 33.38
C ASP A 12 -54.29 3.23 34.07
N THR A 13 -54.47 4.42 33.84
CA THR A 13 -54.42 5.76 34.46
C THR A 13 -53.82 5.93 35.87
N THR A 14 -52.93 6.94 35.93
CA THR A 14 -52.83 8.08 36.86
C THR A 14 -52.58 7.83 38.34
N THR A 15 -51.47 8.35 38.86
CA THR A 15 -51.49 9.24 40.04
C THR A 15 -50.20 10.08 40.12
N ALA A 16 -50.40 11.40 40.21
CA ALA A 16 -49.39 12.40 40.52
C ALA A 16 -49.31 12.59 42.04
N ILE A 17 -48.12 12.72 42.61
CA ILE A 17 -47.92 13.42 43.91
C ILE A 17 -46.49 13.92 44.04
N ALA A 18 -46.36 15.19 44.04
CA ALA A 18 -45.74 16.13 45.00
C ALA A 18 -44.21 16.13 45.20
N VAL A 19 -43.70 17.30 44.89
CA VAL A 19 -42.43 17.94 45.27
C VAL A 19 -42.26 17.99 46.80
N ALA A 20 -41.06 17.61 47.29
CA ALA A 20 -40.59 18.08 48.59
C ALA A 20 -39.11 18.46 48.47
N ALA A 21 -38.81 19.73 48.51
CA ALA A 21 -37.52 20.34 48.68
C ALA A 21 -36.98 20.06 50.08
N LEU A 22 -35.75 19.59 50.21
CA LEU A 22 -35.01 19.58 51.46
C LEU A 22 -33.72 20.37 51.28
N VAL A 23 -33.75 21.57 51.78
CA VAL A 23 -32.62 22.46 52.12
C VAL A 23 -31.88 21.85 53.31
N TRP A 24 -30.60 21.61 53.17
CA TRP A 24 -29.71 21.39 54.34
C TRP A 24 -28.46 22.26 54.26
N CYS A 25 -28.21 22.85 55.40
CA CYS A 25 -27.31 23.90 55.80
C CYS A 25 -25.84 23.69 55.44
N VAL A 26 -25.27 24.79 55.02
CA VAL A 26 -23.84 25.08 55.06
C VAL A 26 -23.39 25.36 56.47
N SER A 27 -22.35 24.72 56.97
CA SER A 27 -21.55 25.16 58.12
C SER A 27 -20.08 25.31 57.71
N PRO A 28 -19.43 26.38 58.09
CA PRO A 28 -18.09 26.71 57.63
C PRO A 28 -17.00 26.00 58.43
N PHE A 29 -16.05 25.35 57.72
CA PHE A 29 -14.81 24.95 58.32
C PHE A 29 -13.81 26.10 58.20
N THR A 30 -13.34 26.62 59.33
CA THR A 30 -12.29 27.62 59.44
C THR A 30 -10.94 27.08 59.00
N ALA A 31 -10.32 27.75 58.02
CA ALA A 31 -8.99 27.50 57.57
C ALA A 31 -7.92 28.04 58.54
N ALA A 32 -6.99 27.20 58.95
CA ALA A 32 -5.75 27.64 59.58
C ALA A 32 -4.80 28.20 58.52
N GLN A 33 -4.40 29.43 58.69
CA GLN A 33 -3.34 30.10 57.91
C GLN A 33 -1.97 29.53 58.27
N SER A 34 -1.20 29.09 57.23
CA SER A 34 0.23 29.02 57.29
C SER A 34 0.85 29.92 56.20
N ASN A 35 1.71 30.80 56.66
CA ASN A 35 2.35 31.88 55.94
C ASN A 35 3.41 31.43 54.95
N GLY A 36 3.50 32.13 53.80
CA GLY A 36 4.80 32.44 53.17
C GLY A 36 5.14 31.73 51.87
N GLY A 37 4.47 32.08 50.76
CA GLY A 37 5.00 31.91 49.39
C GLY A 37 4.85 33.24 48.64
N PRO A 38 5.74 33.57 47.70
CA PRO A 38 5.68 34.85 46.99
C PRO A 38 4.39 34.97 46.19
N ARG A 39 3.67 36.04 46.48
CA ARG A 39 2.47 36.44 45.70
C ARG A 39 2.94 36.90 44.33
N PHE A 40 2.67 36.10 43.30
CA PHE A 40 2.65 36.61 41.91
C PHE A 40 1.37 37.40 41.71
N SER A 41 1.47 38.71 41.78
CA SER A 41 0.41 39.63 41.41
C SER A 41 0.38 39.77 39.87
N GLY A 42 -0.76 39.49 39.28
CA GLY A 42 -1.01 39.67 37.86
C GLY A 42 -1.09 38.31 37.11
N ALA A 43 -2.28 37.71 37.09
CA ALA A 43 -2.57 36.63 36.14
C ALA A 43 -2.71 37.27 34.75
N SER A 44 -1.59 37.38 34.03
CA SER A 44 -1.64 37.62 32.59
C SER A 44 -2.40 36.47 31.94
N THR A 45 -3.40 36.79 31.13
CA THR A 45 -4.08 35.75 30.33
C THR A 45 -3.09 35.06 29.39
N ALA A 46 -3.33 33.83 28.98
CA ALA A 46 -2.46 33.11 28.05
C ALA A 46 -2.24 33.89 26.74
N ALA A 47 -3.17 34.78 26.40
CA ALA A 47 -3.10 35.64 25.21
C ALA A 47 -2.08 36.81 25.36
N ASP A 48 -1.65 37.13 26.58
CA ASP A 48 -0.69 38.21 26.84
C ASP A 48 0.77 37.71 26.92
N LEU A 49 0.99 36.40 26.80
CA LEU A 49 2.34 35.81 26.87
C LEU A 49 2.93 35.68 25.46
N ASP A 50 4.17 36.07 25.36
CA ASP A 50 5.00 35.79 24.19
C ASP A 50 5.38 34.28 24.12
N ARG A 51 6.10 33.90 23.06
CA ARG A 51 6.58 32.53 22.87
C ARG A 51 7.25 31.95 24.11
N ASP A 52 8.20 32.68 24.65
CA ASP A 52 9.05 32.20 25.75
C ASP A 52 8.25 32.05 27.03
N GLY A 53 7.30 32.95 27.30
CA GLY A 53 6.34 32.86 28.39
C GLY A 53 5.41 31.65 28.29
N LEU A 54 4.92 31.33 27.09
CA LEU A 54 4.09 30.14 26.84
C LEU A 54 4.90 28.85 27.03
N VAL A 55 6.12 28.79 26.50
CA VAL A 55 7.03 27.64 26.68
C VAL A 55 7.40 27.45 28.16
N ALA A 56 7.73 28.51 28.84
CA ALA A 56 8.06 28.48 30.28
C ALA A 56 6.87 27.97 31.12
N ARG A 57 5.67 28.44 30.81
CA ARG A 57 4.45 28.09 31.58
C ARG A 57 3.96 26.65 31.33
N TYR A 58 4.02 26.15 30.10
CA TYR A 58 3.37 24.89 29.74
C TYR A 58 4.30 23.73 29.41
N CYS A 59 5.59 23.99 29.14
CA CYS A 59 6.53 22.97 28.66
C CYS A 59 7.69 22.70 29.61
N VAL A 60 8.29 23.75 30.23
CA VAL A 60 9.52 23.67 31.01
C VAL A 60 9.34 22.84 32.29
N SER A 61 8.15 22.72 32.85
CA SER A 61 7.92 21.88 34.04
C SER A 61 8.34 20.41 33.83
N CYS A 62 8.22 19.91 32.59
CA CYS A 62 8.60 18.54 32.22
C CYS A 62 9.86 18.49 31.36
N HIS A 63 10.04 19.47 30.47
CA HIS A 63 11.14 19.52 29.50
C HIS A 63 12.20 20.55 29.94
N ASN A 64 12.94 20.24 30.99
CA ASN A 64 14.02 21.06 31.53
C ASN A 64 15.30 20.23 31.73
N GLU A 65 16.41 20.91 31.98
CA GLU A 65 17.72 20.30 32.14
C GLU A 65 17.79 19.21 33.23
N LYS A 66 16.94 19.30 34.25
CA LYS A 66 16.92 18.32 35.36
C LYS A 66 16.12 17.06 35.01
N THR A 67 14.94 17.24 34.46
CA THR A 67 14.00 16.13 34.18
C THR A 67 14.23 15.49 32.80
N LYS A 68 14.58 16.28 31.80
CA LYS A 68 14.84 15.86 30.40
C LYS A 68 13.81 14.89 29.87
N THR A 69 12.53 15.11 30.17
CA THR A 69 11.44 14.22 29.70
C THR A 69 11.49 14.06 28.18
N GLY A 70 11.57 12.83 27.70
CA GLY A 70 11.76 12.56 26.28
C GLY A 70 13.12 13.01 25.72
N GLY A 71 14.14 13.20 26.58
CA GLY A 71 15.47 13.66 26.20
C GLY A 71 15.55 15.16 25.87
N LEU A 72 14.51 15.94 26.19
CA LEU A 72 14.35 17.32 25.77
C LEU A 72 14.45 18.31 26.94
N ALA A 73 15.27 19.39 26.80
CA ALA A 73 15.42 20.47 27.73
C ALA A 73 15.06 21.81 27.06
N LEU A 74 13.78 22.18 27.09
CA LEU A 74 13.29 23.39 26.42
C LEU A 74 13.70 24.68 27.15
N ASP A 75 14.00 24.64 28.43
CA ASP A 75 14.57 25.75 29.19
C ASP A 75 15.95 26.16 28.69
N VAL A 76 16.69 25.27 28.03
CA VAL A 76 17.98 25.54 27.39
C VAL A 76 17.79 25.97 25.95
N VAL A 77 16.99 25.20 25.18
CA VAL A 77 16.75 25.41 23.76
C VAL A 77 16.04 26.73 23.48
N SER A 78 15.15 27.20 24.38
CA SER A 78 14.43 28.47 24.20
C SER A 78 15.30 29.73 24.39
N ARG A 79 16.47 29.61 24.99
CA ARG A 79 17.38 30.77 25.14
C ARG A 79 18.06 31.18 23.83
N GLY A 80 18.07 30.32 22.84
CA GLY A 80 18.65 30.55 21.50
C GLY A 80 17.62 30.95 20.46
N SER A 81 18.13 31.18 19.26
CA SER A 81 17.24 31.33 18.09
C SER A 81 16.51 30.02 17.80
N VAL A 82 15.25 30.12 17.40
CA VAL A 82 14.45 28.95 16.96
C VAL A 82 15.16 28.20 15.81
N ARG A 83 15.87 28.92 14.96
CA ARG A 83 16.59 28.35 13.82
C ARG A 83 17.78 27.49 14.23
N ASP A 84 18.47 27.84 15.30
CA ASP A 84 19.64 27.09 15.77
C ASP A 84 19.25 25.69 16.25
N HIS A 85 17.97 25.52 16.60
CA HIS A 85 17.38 24.28 17.07
C HIS A 85 16.15 23.84 16.24
N ALA A 86 16.15 24.16 14.92
CA ALA A 86 15.01 23.91 14.04
C ALA A 86 14.44 22.49 14.13
N PRO A 87 15.21 21.39 14.14
CA PRO A 87 14.65 20.04 14.29
C PRO A 87 13.81 19.86 15.55
N VAL A 88 14.22 20.46 16.67
CA VAL A 88 13.50 20.39 17.94
C VAL A 88 12.17 21.15 17.85
N TRP A 89 12.21 22.38 17.33
CA TRP A 89 11.01 23.22 17.24
C TRP A 89 10.01 22.71 16.20
N GLU A 90 10.46 22.04 15.15
CA GLU A 90 9.58 21.36 14.21
C GLU A 90 8.85 20.20 14.88
N GLU A 91 9.52 19.42 15.73
CA GLU A 91 8.88 18.34 16.48
C GLU A 91 7.92 18.90 17.55
N VAL A 92 8.25 20.01 18.22
CA VAL A 92 7.35 20.72 19.14
C VAL A 92 6.08 21.17 18.42
N GLN A 93 6.20 21.81 17.24
CA GLN A 93 5.04 22.18 16.43
C GLN A 93 4.17 20.97 16.05
N ARG A 94 4.81 19.87 15.65
CA ARG A 94 4.09 18.64 15.28
C ARG A 94 3.25 18.11 16.44
N LYS A 95 3.83 18.05 17.66
CA LYS A 95 3.11 17.61 18.86
C LYS A 95 2.00 18.56 19.29
N LEU A 96 2.19 19.87 19.15
CA LEU A 96 1.17 20.88 19.44
C LEU A 96 0.01 20.80 18.43
N ARG A 97 0.31 20.70 17.15
CA ARG A 97 -0.69 20.60 16.06
C ARG A 97 -1.58 19.37 16.22
N ALA A 98 -1.01 18.25 16.61
CA ALA A 98 -1.72 17.01 16.88
C ALA A 98 -2.45 17.00 18.24
N GLY A 99 -2.34 18.05 19.05
CA GLY A 99 -2.86 18.09 20.41
C GLY A 99 -2.18 17.11 21.38
N ALA A 100 -1.03 16.55 21.00
CA ALA A 100 -0.33 15.56 21.81
C ALA A 100 0.45 16.15 22.99
N MET A 101 0.73 17.45 22.98
CA MET A 101 1.40 18.18 24.04
C MET A 101 0.69 19.50 24.35
N PRO A 102 0.66 19.89 25.65
CA PRO A 102 0.95 19.12 26.85
C PRO A 102 0.12 17.83 26.96
N PRO A 103 0.58 16.77 27.67
CA PRO A 103 -0.15 15.51 27.75
C PRO A 103 -1.49 15.66 28.51
N PRO A 104 -2.46 14.74 28.33
CA PRO A 104 -3.73 14.75 29.03
C PRO A 104 -3.55 14.89 30.56
N GLY A 105 -4.39 15.73 31.19
CA GLY A 105 -4.34 16.01 32.63
C GLY A 105 -3.36 17.10 33.04
N MET A 106 -2.56 17.64 32.12
CA MET A 106 -1.66 18.78 32.40
C MET A 106 -2.31 20.08 31.91
N PRO A 107 -1.97 21.24 32.52
CA PRO A 107 -2.42 22.54 32.05
C PRO A 107 -2.03 22.75 30.57
N ARG A 108 -2.95 23.28 29.78
CA ARG A 108 -2.77 23.51 28.34
C ARG A 108 -3.06 24.98 27.99
N PRO A 109 -2.36 25.55 26.99
CA PRO A 109 -2.79 26.80 26.43
C PRO A 109 -4.16 26.61 25.75
N ASP A 110 -4.98 27.63 25.73
CA ASP A 110 -6.23 27.62 24.96
C ASP A 110 -5.96 27.59 23.45
N ALA A 111 -7.03 27.39 22.66
CA ALA A 111 -6.90 27.29 21.21
C ALA A 111 -6.30 28.54 20.55
N PRO A 112 -6.69 29.78 20.93
CA PRO A 112 -6.07 30.99 20.42
C PRO A 112 -4.55 31.08 20.75
N ALA A 113 -4.17 30.80 21.99
CA ALA A 113 -2.76 30.81 22.39
C ALA A 113 -1.93 29.72 21.69
N THR A 114 -2.51 28.55 21.49
CA THR A 114 -1.89 27.45 20.72
C THR A 114 -1.67 27.88 19.27
N ALA A 115 -2.68 28.49 18.64
CA ALA A 115 -2.60 28.96 17.27
C ALA A 115 -1.54 30.06 17.12
N ALA A 116 -1.49 31.01 18.04
CA ALA A 116 -0.47 32.07 18.09
C ALA A 116 0.93 31.49 18.23
N LEU A 117 1.13 30.55 19.13
CA LEU A 117 2.43 29.86 19.32
C LEU A 117 2.88 29.13 18.07
N LEU A 118 1.97 28.37 17.43
CA LEU A 118 2.24 27.69 16.16
C LEU A 118 2.60 28.66 15.03
N SER A 119 1.91 29.82 14.95
CA SER A 119 2.21 30.86 13.96
C SER A 119 3.60 31.45 14.20
N THR A 120 3.92 31.81 15.44
CA THR A 120 5.23 32.38 15.80
C THR A 120 6.37 31.42 15.45
N PHE A 121 6.26 30.14 15.80
CA PHE A 121 7.28 29.17 15.43
C PHE A 121 7.38 29.02 13.90
N ALA A 122 6.24 28.93 13.20
CA ALA A 122 6.24 28.81 11.74
C ALA A 122 6.91 30.03 11.08
N GLU A 123 6.61 31.24 11.52
CA GLU A 123 7.21 32.48 10.99
C GLU A 123 8.71 32.52 11.19
N GLU A 124 9.21 32.11 12.37
CA GLU A 124 10.64 32.10 12.64
C GLU A 124 11.39 31.02 11.84
N LEU A 125 10.79 29.82 11.73
CA LEU A 125 11.36 28.70 10.98
C LEU A 125 11.30 28.91 9.47
N ASP A 126 10.22 29.51 8.95
CA ASP A 126 10.03 29.76 7.51
C ASP A 126 10.98 30.83 6.96
N ARG A 127 11.63 31.63 7.83
CA ARG A 127 12.69 32.57 7.44
C ARG A 127 14.04 31.90 7.20
N ALA A 128 14.20 30.61 7.50
CA ALA A 128 15.44 29.87 7.23
C ALA A 128 15.75 29.87 5.73
N PRO A 129 17.03 29.90 5.32
CA PRO A 129 17.39 29.73 3.92
C PRO A 129 16.81 28.43 3.38
N ARG A 130 16.27 28.50 2.17
CA ARG A 130 15.75 27.30 1.49
C ARG A 130 16.91 26.41 1.06
N ASP A 131 16.75 25.11 1.27
CA ASP A 131 17.70 24.10 0.83
C ASP A 131 16.94 23.01 0.05
N PRO A 132 17.28 22.70 -1.20
CA PRO A 132 16.63 21.63 -1.95
C PRO A 132 17.00 20.25 -1.43
N GLY A 133 17.88 20.17 -0.47
CA GLY A 133 18.37 18.92 0.10
C GLY A 133 19.55 18.32 -0.66
N ARG A 134 20.10 17.27 -0.08
CA ARG A 134 21.23 16.53 -0.67
C ARG A 134 20.78 15.80 -1.94
N PRO A 135 21.62 15.71 -2.96
CA PRO A 135 21.36 14.88 -4.12
C PRO A 135 21.44 13.40 -3.72
N LEU A 136 20.63 12.59 -4.38
CA LEU A 136 20.51 11.17 -4.10
C LEU A 136 20.72 10.37 -5.38
N LEU A 137 21.50 9.31 -5.29
CA LEU A 137 21.55 8.29 -6.32
C LEU A 137 20.47 7.24 -6.04
N ARG A 138 19.41 7.26 -6.84
CA ARG A 138 18.28 6.34 -6.71
C ARG A 138 18.38 5.24 -7.75
N ARG A 139 18.38 3.97 -7.32
CA ARG A 139 18.15 2.85 -8.24
C ARG A 139 16.66 2.59 -8.42
N LEU A 140 16.31 1.89 -9.47
CA LEU A 140 14.97 1.36 -9.61
C LEU A 140 14.73 0.31 -8.52
N ASN A 141 13.68 0.48 -7.72
CA ASN A 141 13.22 -0.57 -6.84
C ASN A 141 12.52 -1.66 -7.66
N ARG A 142 12.17 -2.78 -7.03
CA ARG A 142 11.56 -3.92 -7.71
C ARG A 142 10.27 -3.56 -8.46
N ALA A 143 9.40 -2.73 -7.88
CA ALA A 143 8.15 -2.29 -8.51
C ALA A 143 8.42 -1.35 -9.69
N GLU A 144 9.31 -0.38 -9.52
CA GLU A 144 9.72 0.55 -10.59
C GLU A 144 10.38 -0.21 -11.76
N TYR A 145 11.24 -1.19 -11.48
CA TYR A 145 11.86 -2.03 -12.50
C TYR A 145 10.80 -2.74 -13.36
N GLY A 146 9.83 -3.40 -12.73
CA GLY A 146 8.75 -4.09 -13.46
C GLY A 146 7.92 -3.14 -14.31
N ASN A 147 7.55 -1.99 -13.76
CA ASN A 147 6.79 -0.97 -14.49
C ASN A 147 7.57 -0.43 -15.69
N VAL A 148 8.87 -0.17 -15.52
CA VAL A 148 9.73 0.30 -16.63
C VAL A 148 9.87 -0.77 -17.71
N ILE A 149 10.06 -2.05 -17.36
CA ILE A 149 10.11 -3.15 -18.34
C ILE A 149 8.79 -3.24 -19.10
N ARG A 150 7.65 -3.19 -18.42
CA ARG A 150 6.33 -3.21 -19.05
C ARG A 150 6.17 -2.05 -20.04
N ASP A 151 6.53 -0.84 -19.64
CA ASP A 151 6.30 0.37 -20.45
C ASP A 151 7.34 0.51 -21.57
N LEU A 152 8.60 0.10 -21.35
CA LEU A 152 9.66 0.11 -22.35
C LEU A 152 9.46 -0.96 -23.43
N LEU A 153 9.14 -2.18 -23.00
CA LEU A 153 9.16 -3.37 -23.86
C LEU A 153 7.78 -3.97 -24.13
N ALA A 154 6.70 -3.41 -23.58
CA ALA A 154 5.37 -4.02 -23.57
C ALA A 154 5.40 -5.48 -23.07
N LEU A 155 6.22 -5.74 -22.06
CA LEU A 155 6.49 -7.05 -21.48
C LEU A 155 6.15 -7.04 -19.99
N ASP A 156 5.15 -7.81 -19.61
CA ASP A 156 4.79 -8.01 -18.21
C ASP A 156 5.53 -9.24 -17.67
N VAL A 157 6.35 -9.03 -16.63
CA VAL A 157 7.18 -10.07 -16.01
C VAL A 157 6.93 -10.12 -14.51
N ASP A 158 6.97 -11.32 -13.92
CA ASP A 158 6.98 -11.44 -12.47
C ASP A 158 8.33 -11.01 -11.90
N VAL A 159 8.41 -9.74 -11.54
CA VAL A 159 9.63 -9.14 -10.97
C VAL A 159 10.06 -9.76 -9.64
N ARG A 160 9.17 -10.46 -8.92
CA ARG A 160 9.51 -11.14 -7.66
C ARG A 160 10.42 -12.34 -7.90
N SER A 161 10.30 -12.98 -9.06
CA SER A 161 11.19 -14.06 -9.48
C SER A 161 12.55 -13.55 -9.95
N LEU A 162 12.66 -12.27 -10.31
CA LEU A 162 13.87 -11.66 -10.85
C LEU A 162 14.71 -10.95 -9.78
N LEU A 163 14.06 -10.13 -8.94
CA LEU A 163 14.71 -9.25 -7.98
C LEU A 163 14.21 -9.51 -6.55
N PRO A 164 15.08 -9.39 -5.53
CA PRO A 164 14.68 -9.46 -4.14
C PRO A 164 13.74 -8.31 -3.76
N ALA A 165 13.13 -8.42 -2.58
CA ALA A 165 12.39 -7.30 -1.99
C ALA A 165 13.34 -6.16 -1.65
N ASP A 166 12.85 -4.93 -1.76
CA ASP A 166 13.56 -3.75 -1.32
C ASP A 166 13.31 -3.47 0.16
N ASP A 167 14.32 -2.96 0.85
CA ASP A 167 14.18 -2.43 2.19
C ASP A 167 13.39 -1.11 2.17
N SER A 168 12.74 -0.78 3.28
CA SER A 168 11.94 0.43 3.38
C SER A 168 12.41 1.34 4.53
N ALA A 169 12.47 2.65 4.27
CA ALA A 169 12.70 3.68 5.27
C ALA A 169 11.60 4.73 5.22
N PHE A 170 11.29 5.31 6.36
CA PHE A 170 10.20 6.29 6.50
C PHE A 170 8.84 5.81 5.97
N GLY A 171 8.67 4.48 5.86
CA GLY A 171 7.46 3.82 5.36
C GLY A 171 7.45 3.51 3.87
N PHE A 172 8.55 3.76 3.11
CA PHE A 172 8.59 3.57 1.65
C PHE A 172 9.86 2.87 1.17
N ASP A 173 9.70 2.00 0.17
CA ASP A 173 10.74 1.18 -0.44
C ASP A 173 11.48 1.88 -1.60
N ASN A 174 11.08 3.10 -1.95
CA ASN A 174 11.76 3.94 -2.94
C ASN A 174 12.76 4.92 -2.31
N ASN A 175 13.08 4.73 -1.03
CA ASN A 175 14.00 5.61 -0.30
C ASN A 175 15.45 5.29 -0.64
N ALA A 176 16.19 6.29 -1.13
CA ALA A 176 17.57 6.15 -1.60
C ALA A 176 18.56 5.76 -0.49
N ASP A 177 18.28 6.10 0.76
CA ASP A 177 19.18 5.82 1.89
C ASP A 177 19.39 4.32 2.13
N LEU A 178 18.41 3.50 1.72
CA LEU A 178 18.46 2.04 1.83
C LEU A 178 18.65 1.32 0.49
N GLN A 179 18.81 2.06 -0.61
CA GLN A 179 18.98 1.47 -1.95
C GLN A 179 20.45 1.13 -2.28
N ALA A 180 21.20 0.64 -1.32
CA ALA A 180 22.57 0.15 -1.58
C ALA A 180 22.57 -1.01 -2.59
N VAL A 181 23.62 -1.10 -3.40
CA VAL A 181 23.80 -2.16 -4.38
C VAL A 181 24.91 -3.09 -3.89
N SER A 182 24.51 -4.29 -3.50
CA SER A 182 25.45 -5.37 -3.20
C SER A 182 25.87 -6.09 -4.49
N PRO A 183 27.02 -6.79 -4.50
CA PRO A 183 27.42 -7.64 -5.63
C PRO A 183 26.34 -8.65 -6.02
N ALA A 184 25.66 -9.27 -5.03
CA ALA A 184 24.58 -10.22 -5.28
C ALA A 184 23.38 -9.56 -5.98
N LEU A 185 23.03 -8.34 -5.62
CA LEU A 185 21.95 -7.60 -6.29
C LEU A 185 22.35 -7.23 -7.72
N LEU A 186 23.62 -6.88 -7.96
CA LEU A 186 24.12 -6.62 -9.31
C LEU A 186 23.99 -7.87 -10.20
N GLU A 187 24.35 -9.04 -9.70
CA GLU A 187 24.17 -10.32 -10.41
C GLU A 187 22.70 -10.58 -10.73
N ARG A 188 21.78 -10.23 -9.83
CA ARG A 188 20.34 -10.33 -10.09
C ARG A 188 19.89 -9.42 -11.22
N TYR A 189 20.38 -8.17 -11.29
CA TYR A 189 20.09 -7.29 -12.42
C TYR A 189 20.64 -7.83 -13.75
N LEU A 190 21.85 -8.40 -13.75
CA LEU A 190 22.43 -9.03 -14.95
C LEU A 190 21.60 -10.23 -15.41
N THR A 191 21.19 -11.09 -14.47
CA THR A 191 20.32 -12.24 -14.75
C THR A 191 18.93 -11.79 -15.24
N ALA A 192 18.37 -10.75 -14.64
CA ALA A 192 17.10 -10.18 -15.08
C ALA A 192 17.21 -9.60 -16.49
N ALA A 193 18.29 -8.88 -16.81
CA ALA A 193 18.55 -8.35 -18.14
C ALA A 193 18.63 -9.46 -19.20
N ASP A 194 19.26 -10.58 -18.87
CA ASP A 194 19.34 -11.74 -19.75
C ASP A 194 17.96 -12.35 -20.02
N LYS A 195 17.23 -12.69 -18.97
CA LYS A 195 15.87 -13.27 -19.08
C LYS A 195 14.89 -12.33 -19.79
N VAL A 196 14.87 -11.05 -19.42
CA VAL A 196 13.96 -10.06 -19.99
C VAL A 196 14.26 -9.87 -21.48
N SER A 197 15.55 -9.78 -21.89
CA SER A 197 15.91 -9.63 -23.29
C SER A 197 15.52 -10.85 -24.13
N ALA A 198 15.72 -12.07 -23.60
CA ALA A 198 15.30 -13.30 -24.25
C ALA A 198 13.77 -13.40 -24.44
N LEU A 199 13.01 -13.09 -23.38
CA LEU A 199 11.54 -13.06 -23.44
C LEU A 199 11.03 -12.00 -24.41
N ALA A 200 11.62 -10.81 -24.40
CA ALA A 200 11.19 -9.69 -25.24
C ALA A 200 11.33 -9.95 -26.74
N ILE A 201 12.38 -10.66 -27.12
CA ILE A 201 12.67 -11.01 -28.54
C ILE A 201 11.96 -12.30 -28.94
N GLY A 202 11.72 -13.22 -27.99
CA GLY A 202 11.30 -14.59 -28.30
C GLY A 202 12.50 -15.41 -28.80
N ASP A 203 13.47 -15.63 -27.91
CA ASP A 203 14.73 -16.34 -28.24
C ASP A 203 14.42 -17.78 -28.65
N PRO A 204 14.72 -18.19 -29.88
CA PRO A 204 14.51 -19.57 -30.34
C PRO A 204 15.28 -20.63 -29.55
N ALA A 205 16.35 -20.24 -28.84
CA ALA A 205 17.12 -21.13 -27.97
C ALA A 205 16.43 -21.38 -26.62
N THR A 206 15.24 -20.84 -26.39
CA THR A 206 14.49 -21.07 -25.14
C THR A 206 14.17 -22.56 -25.00
N VAL A 207 14.69 -23.16 -23.93
CA VAL A 207 14.46 -24.57 -23.61
C VAL A 207 13.14 -24.72 -22.83
N PRO A 208 12.48 -25.90 -22.94
CA PRO A 208 11.30 -26.20 -22.16
C PRO A 208 11.57 -26.08 -20.66
N ALA A 209 10.76 -25.29 -19.98
CA ALA A 209 10.78 -25.12 -18.54
C ALA A 209 9.37 -25.30 -17.96
N ALA A 210 9.29 -25.55 -16.66
CA ALA A 210 8.02 -25.64 -15.95
C ALA A 210 7.90 -24.49 -14.95
N GLU A 211 6.78 -23.79 -14.98
CA GLU A 211 6.45 -22.75 -14.01
C GLU A 211 5.20 -23.14 -13.23
N ASN A 212 5.31 -23.07 -11.90
CA ASN A 212 4.25 -23.48 -10.99
C ASN A 212 3.59 -22.26 -10.36
N TYR A 213 2.28 -22.20 -10.43
CA TYR A 213 1.43 -21.17 -9.83
C TYR A 213 0.58 -21.83 -8.75
N PHE A 214 0.71 -21.35 -7.52
CA PHE A 214 0.01 -21.93 -6.38
C PHE A 214 -1.18 -21.09 -5.96
N THR A 215 -2.29 -21.75 -5.63
CA THR A 215 -3.37 -21.14 -4.88
C THR A 215 -3.00 -21.02 -3.41
N ARG A 216 -3.56 -20.05 -2.74
CA ARG A 216 -3.45 -20.01 -1.28
C ARG A 216 -4.32 -21.12 -0.66
N GLY A 217 -3.84 -21.70 0.44
CA GLY A 217 -4.59 -22.75 1.13
C GLY A 217 -5.93 -22.29 1.72
N ASP A 218 -6.09 -20.99 1.93
CA ASP A 218 -7.30 -20.35 2.43
C ASP A 218 -8.20 -19.75 1.33
N GLN A 219 -7.95 -20.06 0.05
CA GLN A 219 -8.81 -19.62 -1.05
C GLN A 219 -10.07 -20.45 -1.15
N SER A 220 -11.24 -19.79 -1.17
CA SER A 220 -12.52 -20.49 -1.36
C SER A 220 -12.64 -21.08 -2.77
N GLN A 221 -13.19 -22.32 -2.83
CA GLN A 221 -13.50 -22.97 -4.11
C GLN A 221 -15.01 -22.96 -4.42
N SER A 222 -15.81 -22.30 -3.60
CA SER A 222 -17.26 -22.28 -3.74
C SER A 222 -17.80 -21.04 -4.44
N GLN A 223 -16.98 -20.02 -4.64
CA GLN A 223 -17.39 -18.74 -5.21
C GLN A 223 -16.71 -18.51 -6.56
N HIS A 224 -17.35 -17.71 -7.41
CA HIS A 224 -16.73 -17.25 -8.64
C HIS A 224 -15.59 -16.28 -8.33
N GLN A 225 -14.46 -16.49 -8.98
CA GLN A 225 -13.28 -15.64 -8.90
C GLN A 225 -13.25 -14.68 -10.07
N ASP A 226 -12.95 -13.41 -9.83
CA ASP A 226 -12.84 -12.40 -10.88
C ASP A 226 -11.75 -12.78 -11.89
N GLY A 227 -12.05 -12.64 -13.16
CA GLY A 227 -11.16 -13.00 -14.25
C GLY A 227 -11.20 -14.46 -14.69
N LEU A 228 -11.94 -15.32 -14.00
CA LEU A 228 -12.20 -16.68 -14.46
C LEU A 228 -13.42 -16.73 -15.40
N PRO A 229 -13.57 -17.78 -16.24
CA PRO A 229 -14.73 -17.92 -17.12
C PRO A 229 -16.05 -17.87 -16.36
N LEU A 230 -17.06 -17.23 -16.92
CA LEU A 230 -18.40 -17.18 -16.33
C LEU A 230 -18.97 -18.59 -16.19
N GLY A 231 -19.69 -18.84 -15.11
CA GLY A 231 -20.24 -20.18 -14.81
C GLY A 231 -19.24 -21.10 -14.11
N THR A 232 -18.05 -20.60 -13.75
CA THR A 232 -17.07 -21.33 -12.94
C THR A 232 -17.04 -20.84 -11.51
N VAL A 233 -16.44 -21.64 -10.63
CA VAL A 233 -16.19 -21.33 -9.22
C VAL A 233 -14.85 -21.88 -8.79
N GLY A 234 -14.21 -21.20 -7.83
CA GLY A 234 -12.89 -21.57 -7.34
C GLY A 234 -11.84 -21.61 -8.44
N GLY A 235 -10.76 -22.32 -8.21
CA GLY A 235 -9.71 -22.47 -9.21
C GLY A 235 -8.60 -21.41 -9.11
N ILE A 236 -7.90 -21.25 -10.20
CA ILE A 236 -6.76 -20.34 -10.33
C ILE A 236 -6.78 -19.67 -11.70
N GLY A 237 -6.44 -18.37 -11.76
CA GLY A 237 -6.17 -17.64 -13.00
C GLY A 237 -4.82 -16.94 -12.93
N VAL A 238 -3.98 -17.15 -13.95
CA VAL A 238 -2.64 -16.58 -13.99
C VAL A 238 -2.34 -15.98 -15.36
N ARG A 239 -1.67 -14.84 -15.40
CA ARG A 239 -1.08 -14.32 -16.61
C ARG A 239 0.30 -14.94 -16.78
N HIS A 240 0.42 -15.82 -17.77
CA HIS A 240 1.69 -16.43 -18.14
C HIS A 240 2.22 -15.83 -19.44
N TYR A 241 3.51 -15.58 -19.52
CA TYR A 241 4.14 -15.11 -20.74
C TYR A 241 4.74 -16.29 -21.51
N PHE A 242 4.17 -16.60 -22.68
CA PHE A 242 4.64 -17.64 -23.58
C PHE A 242 5.73 -17.06 -24.48
N PRO A 243 7.01 -17.50 -24.34
CA PRO A 243 8.12 -16.91 -25.07
C PRO A 243 8.07 -17.16 -26.58
N LEU A 244 7.50 -18.29 -26.99
CA LEU A 244 7.47 -18.74 -28.40
C LEU A 244 6.10 -19.29 -28.75
N ASP A 245 5.73 -19.23 -30.02
CA ASP A 245 4.68 -20.08 -30.60
C ASP A 245 5.12 -21.54 -30.49
N GLY A 246 4.27 -22.40 -29.94
CA GLY A 246 4.64 -23.82 -29.75
C GLY A 246 3.58 -24.57 -28.96
N GLU A 247 3.92 -25.80 -28.62
CA GLU A 247 3.08 -26.60 -27.73
C GLU A 247 3.46 -26.35 -26.26
N TYR A 248 2.45 -26.28 -25.40
CA TYR A 248 2.60 -26.18 -23.95
C TYR A 248 1.72 -27.17 -23.24
N GLN A 249 2.22 -27.70 -22.14
CA GLN A 249 1.47 -28.58 -21.27
C GLN A 249 1.00 -27.84 -20.03
N PHE A 250 -0.31 -27.91 -19.79
CA PHE A 250 -0.94 -27.47 -18.56
C PHE A 250 -1.20 -28.66 -17.69
N GLN A 251 -0.93 -28.56 -16.39
CA GLN A 251 -1.22 -29.59 -15.39
C GLN A 251 -1.79 -28.94 -14.15
N VAL A 252 -2.89 -29.47 -13.65
CA VAL A 252 -3.52 -29.04 -12.40
C VAL A 252 -3.28 -30.09 -11.33
N GLY A 253 -2.84 -29.67 -10.14
CA GLY A 253 -2.77 -30.50 -8.96
C GLY A 253 -3.81 -30.08 -7.93
N LEU A 254 -4.36 -31.02 -7.20
CA LEU A 254 -5.38 -30.79 -6.20
C LEU A 254 -4.80 -30.80 -4.78
N ILE A 255 -5.48 -30.08 -3.86
CA ILE A 255 -5.08 -30.08 -2.44
C ILE A 255 -5.33 -31.45 -1.85
N ARG A 256 -4.31 -31.97 -1.13
CA ARG A 256 -4.34 -33.25 -0.43
C ARG A 256 -4.40 -33.03 1.07
N THR A 257 -5.02 -33.96 1.76
CA THR A 257 -5.02 -34.05 3.22
C THR A 257 -3.65 -34.48 3.75
N ASN A 258 -3.48 -34.48 5.06
CA ASN A 258 -2.31 -35.06 5.72
C ASN A 258 -2.16 -36.57 5.49
N THR A 259 -3.23 -37.24 5.05
CA THR A 259 -3.22 -38.67 4.65
C THR A 259 -3.13 -38.81 3.11
N GLU A 260 -2.68 -37.79 2.40
CA GLU A 260 -2.51 -37.75 0.95
C GLU A 260 -3.79 -37.95 0.12
N GLY A 261 -4.96 -37.90 0.75
CA GLY A 261 -6.24 -38.01 0.06
C GLY A 261 -6.73 -36.67 -0.47
N ILE A 262 -7.41 -36.72 -1.61
CA ILE A 262 -8.15 -35.53 -2.13
C ILE A 262 -9.57 -35.61 -1.55
N ARG A 263 -10.06 -34.53 -0.99
CA ARG A 263 -11.46 -34.44 -0.51
C ARG A 263 -12.40 -34.03 -1.64
N GLY A 264 -13.70 -34.32 -1.43
CA GLY A 264 -14.76 -33.93 -2.35
C GLY A 264 -14.81 -34.80 -3.60
N LEU A 265 -14.23 -35.99 -3.56
CA LEU A 265 -14.28 -36.98 -4.65
C LEU A 265 -15.54 -37.84 -4.64
N GLU A 266 -16.44 -37.71 -3.66
CA GLU A 266 -17.68 -38.47 -3.55
C GLU A 266 -18.63 -38.17 -4.71
N LEU A 267 -18.61 -36.96 -5.21
CA LEU A 267 -19.43 -36.51 -6.35
C LEU A 267 -18.55 -36.15 -7.53
N PRO A 268 -19.00 -36.39 -8.77
CA PRO A 268 -18.25 -35.97 -9.94
C PRO A 268 -18.28 -34.43 -10.12
N HIS A 269 -17.12 -33.84 -10.30
CA HIS A 269 -16.93 -32.43 -10.60
C HIS A 269 -16.22 -32.26 -11.95
N GLN A 270 -16.54 -31.21 -12.68
CA GLN A 270 -15.87 -30.88 -13.94
C GLN A 270 -14.89 -29.74 -13.73
N LEU A 271 -13.63 -29.96 -14.07
CA LEU A 271 -12.57 -28.96 -14.12
C LEU A 271 -12.30 -28.58 -15.57
N GLU A 272 -12.34 -27.29 -15.86
CA GLU A 272 -11.88 -26.78 -17.16
C GLU A 272 -10.55 -26.07 -17.03
N ILE A 273 -9.72 -26.16 -18.10
CA ILE A 273 -8.58 -25.28 -18.32
C ILE A 273 -8.89 -24.42 -19.55
N SER A 274 -8.66 -23.12 -19.44
CA SER A 274 -8.82 -22.23 -20.59
C SER A 274 -7.60 -21.32 -20.79
N VAL A 275 -7.42 -20.86 -22.03
CA VAL A 275 -6.40 -19.86 -22.40
C VAL A 275 -7.13 -18.70 -23.05
N ASP A 276 -6.99 -17.49 -22.51
CA ASP A 276 -7.73 -16.29 -22.93
C ASP A 276 -9.26 -16.49 -23.04
N GLY A 277 -9.82 -17.34 -22.17
CA GLY A 277 -11.25 -17.68 -22.14
C GLY A 277 -11.67 -18.79 -23.10
N GLU A 278 -10.79 -19.27 -23.98
CA GLU A 278 -11.04 -20.44 -24.82
C GLU A 278 -10.73 -21.72 -24.03
N ARG A 279 -11.73 -22.62 -23.92
CA ARG A 279 -11.55 -23.90 -23.22
C ARG A 279 -10.65 -24.83 -24.00
N VAL A 280 -9.52 -25.22 -23.42
CA VAL A 280 -8.54 -26.14 -23.99
C VAL A 280 -8.59 -27.53 -23.37
N PHE A 281 -9.27 -27.68 -22.21
CA PHE A 281 -9.43 -28.94 -21.52
C PHE A 281 -10.71 -28.94 -20.68
N LEU A 282 -11.36 -30.12 -20.62
CA LEU A 282 -12.44 -30.39 -19.68
C LEU A 282 -12.26 -31.83 -19.16
N GLY A 283 -12.07 -31.96 -17.86
CA GLY A 283 -11.91 -33.27 -17.19
C GLY A 283 -12.90 -33.45 -16.05
N THR A 284 -13.26 -34.69 -15.79
CA THR A 284 -14.10 -35.05 -14.66
C THR A 284 -13.24 -35.60 -13.53
N VAL A 285 -13.53 -35.17 -12.30
CA VAL A 285 -12.87 -35.55 -11.06
C VAL A 285 -13.93 -35.94 -10.05
N GLY A 286 -13.72 -37.04 -9.33
CA GLY A 286 -14.67 -37.59 -8.37
C GLY A 286 -15.69 -38.56 -8.97
N GLY A 287 -16.64 -39.02 -8.15
CA GLY A 287 -17.57 -40.05 -8.48
C GLY A 287 -16.93 -41.47 -8.38
N GLU A 288 -17.56 -42.46 -8.98
CA GLU A 288 -17.13 -43.86 -8.88
C GLU A 288 -15.68 -44.11 -9.31
N ALA A 289 -15.19 -43.35 -10.33
CA ALA A 289 -13.81 -43.46 -10.83
C ALA A 289 -12.73 -43.09 -9.79
N ASP A 290 -13.06 -42.24 -8.84
CA ASP A 290 -12.11 -41.71 -7.86
C ASP A 290 -12.45 -42.10 -6.40
N SER A 291 -13.61 -42.79 -6.15
CA SER A 291 -14.08 -43.18 -4.83
C SER A 291 -13.79 -44.64 -4.48
N GLY A 292 -13.13 -45.38 -5.36
CA GLY A 292 -12.89 -46.84 -5.19
C GLY A 292 -11.99 -47.21 -4.00
N THR A 293 -11.90 -48.52 -3.74
CA THR A 293 -10.99 -49.11 -2.73
C THR A 293 -9.58 -49.28 -3.30
N GLY A 294 -8.58 -48.69 -2.67
CA GLY A 294 -7.18 -48.73 -3.09
C GLY A 294 -6.31 -47.82 -2.24
N GLN A 295 -5.00 -47.82 -2.47
CA GLN A 295 -4.11 -46.89 -1.76
C GLN A 295 -4.47 -45.44 -2.11
N VAL A 296 -4.72 -44.66 -1.07
CA VAL A 296 -5.20 -43.24 -1.18
C VAL A 296 -4.26 -42.40 -2.02
N THR A 297 -2.96 -42.50 -1.81
CA THR A 297 -1.92 -41.74 -2.55
C THR A 297 -1.96 -42.10 -4.03
N ALA A 298 -1.98 -43.39 -4.39
CA ALA A 298 -2.00 -43.83 -5.79
C ALA A 298 -3.24 -43.34 -6.54
N ARG A 299 -4.41 -43.30 -5.88
CA ARG A 299 -5.64 -42.73 -6.46
C ARG A 299 -5.53 -41.22 -6.68
N SER A 300 -5.01 -40.51 -5.69
CA SER A 300 -4.78 -39.08 -5.79
C SER A 300 -3.81 -38.72 -6.91
N ASP A 301 -2.74 -39.48 -7.07
CA ASP A 301 -1.78 -39.33 -8.17
C ASP A 301 -2.43 -39.62 -9.53
N ALA A 302 -3.25 -40.63 -9.63
CA ALA A 302 -3.98 -40.95 -10.86
C ALA A 302 -5.02 -39.89 -11.21
N THR A 303 -5.65 -39.26 -10.22
CA THR A 303 -6.56 -38.13 -10.41
C THR A 303 -5.81 -36.94 -10.96
N ASP A 304 -4.74 -36.50 -10.32
CA ASP A 304 -3.91 -35.38 -10.78
C ASP A 304 -3.29 -35.63 -12.17
N ALA A 305 -2.88 -36.88 -12.47
CA ALA A 305 -2.29 -37.23 -13.74
C ALA A 305 -3.24 -37.07 -14.94
N ARG A 306 -4.56 -37.14 -14.72
CA ARG A 306 -5.58 -36.92 -15.76
C ARG A 306 -5.85 -35.44 -16.02
N LEU A 307 -5.51 -34.56 -15.06
CA LEU A 307 -5.77 -33.12 -15.14
C LEU A 307 -4.66 -32.41 -15.90
N ARG A 308 -4.40 -32.87 -17.12
CA ARG A 308 -3.36 -32.30 -17.98
C ARG A 308 -3.82 -32.20 -19.42
N ALA A 309 -3.35 -31.14 -20.08
CA ALA A 309 -3.57 -30.93 -21.50
C ALA A 309 -2.29 -30.42 -22.18
N ARG A 310 -2.03 -30.86 -23.37
CA ARG A 310 -0.96 -30.32 -24.22
C ARG A 310 -1.59 -29.69 -25.45
N VAL A 311 -1.38 -28.40 -25.64
CA VAL A 311 -2.04 -27.63 -26.68
C VAL A 311 -1.07 -26.63 -27.30
N THR A 312 -1.34 -26.25 -28.54
CA THR A 312 -0.60 -25.18 -29.23
C THR A 312 -1.05 -23.82 -28.70
N VAL A 313 -0.10 -23.01 -28.25
CA VAL A 313 -0.34 -21.66 -27.76
C VAL A 313 0.51 -20.66 -28.53
N LYS A 314 -0.07 -19.50 -28.82
CA LYS A 314 0.64 -18.38 -29.44
C LYS A 314 1.46 -17.62 -28.37
N ALA A 315 2.62 -17.17 -28.76
CA ALA A 315 3.52 -16.37 -27.92
C ALA A 315 2.83 -15.08 -27.37
N GLY A 316 3.37 -14.58 -26.27
CA GLY A 316 2.90 -13.38 -25.60
C GLY A 316 2.21 -13.65 -24.27
N SER A 317 1.74 -12.60 -23.61
CA SER A 317 1.03 -12.69 -22.33
C SER A 317 -0.38 -13.21 -22.54
N ARG A 318 -0.72 -14.33 -21.89
CA ARG A 318 -2.02 -14.99 -21.95
C ARG A 318 -2.58 -15.24 -20.55
N LEU A 319 -3.90 -15.15 -20.42
CA LEU A 319 -4.58 -15.57 -19.21
C LEU A 319 -4.83 -17.08 -19.28
N VAL A 320 -4.17 -17.85 -18.43
CA VAL A 320 -4.43 -19.27 -18.25
C VAL A 320 -5.26 -19.47 -16.98
N THR A 321 -6.37 -20.18 -17.10
CA THR A 321 -7.27 -20.45 -15.96
C THR A 321 -7.48 -21.94 -15.80
N ALA A 322 -7.65 -22.39 -14.55
CA ALA A 322 -8.15 -23.71 -14.20
C ALA A 322 -9.25 -23.54 -13.14
N ALA A 323 -10.49 -23.91 -13.46
CA ALA A 323 -11.63 -23.63 -12.62
C ALA A 323 -12.69 -24.73 -12.68
N TRP A 324 -13.51 -24.84 -11.62
CA TRP A 324 -14.59 -25.80 -11.54
C TRP A 324 -15.84 -25.26 -12.24
N ILE A 325 -16.47 -26.08 -13.08
CA ILE A 325 -17.79 -25.77 -13.63
C ILE A 325 -18.81 -25.77 -12.49
N ARG A 326 -19.55 -24.68 -12.35
CA ARG A 326 -20.62 -24.56 -11.37
C ARG A 326 -21.81 -25.43 -11.78
N LYS A 327 -22.22 -26.37 -10.94
CA LYS A 327 -23.46 -27.12 -11.15
C LYS A 327 -24.66 -26.31 -10.65
N ILE A 328 -25.73 -26.31 -11.44
CA ILE A 328 -27.02 -25.75 -11.04
C ILE A 328 -27.64 -26.69 -9.98
N GLY A 329 -28.06 -26.13 -8.85
CA GLY A 329 -28.66 -26.92 -7.76
C GLY A 329 -27.66 -27.43 -6.71
N GLU A 330 -26.37 -27.21 -6.84
CA GLU A 330 -25.45 -27.36 -5.71
C GLU A 330 -25.86 -26.36 -4.61
N GLY A 331 -26.47 -26.89 -3.54
CA GLY A 331 -26.81 -26.10 -2.38
C GLY A 331 -25.56 -25.52 -1.76
N THR A 332 -25.44 -24.21 -1.75
CA THR A 332 -24.48 -23.57 -0.86
C THR A 332 -24.95 -23.82 0.56
N ASN A 333 -24.32 -24.71 1.30
CA ASN A 333 -24.63 -24.93 2.70
C ASN A 333 -24.15 -23.74 3.53
N ARG A 334 -24.87 -22.63 3.43
CA ARG A 334 -24.56 -21.36 4.08
C ARG A 334 -24.91 -21.32 5.56
N LEU A 335 -25.50 -22.40 6.09
CA LEU A 335 -25.91 -22.48 7.48
C LEU A 335 -24.80 -22.93 8.43
N ARG A 336 -23.65 -23.33 7.90
CA ARG A 336 -22.50 -23.70 8.71
C ARG A 336 -21.33 -22.80 8.38
N PRO A 337 -20.68 -22.19 9.38
CA PRO A 337 -19.38 -21.57 9.19
C PRO A 337 -18.42 -22.63 8.63
N PHE A 338 -17.54 -22.21 7.73
CA PHE A 338 -16.51 -23.09 7.19
C PHE A 338 -15.61 -23.53 8.33
N LEU A 339 -15.70 -24.80 8.73
CA LEU A 339 -14.78 -25.38 9.69
C LEU A 339 -13.47 -25.67 8.99
N ARG A 340 -12.56 -24.71 9.05
CA ARG A 340 -11.17 -24.90 8.66
C ARG A 340 -10.41 -25.43 9.84
N SER A 341 -9.77 -26.59 9.69
CA SER A 341 -8.82 -27.06 10.69
C SER A 341 -7.41 -26.60 10.33
N ASN A 342 -6.57 -26.36 11.32
CA ASN A 342 -5.15 -26.08 11.12
C ASN A 342 -4.40 -27.21 10.38
N ALA A 343 -4.97 -28.41 10.34
CA ALA A 343 -4.44 -29.58 9.64
C ALA A 343 -5.06 -29.80 8.24
N GLY A 344 -6.07 -29.01 7.86
CA GLY A 344 -6.75 -29.15 6.59
C GLY A 344 -7.24 -27.79 6.11
N THR A 345 -6.56 -27.28 5.13
CA THR A 345 -6.69 -25.92 4.58
C THR A 345 -7.81 -25.78 3.56
N TYR A 346 -8.94 -26.44 3.70
CA TYR A 346 -10.03 -26.30 2.75
C TYR A 346 -11.35 -26.06 3.44
N ASP A 347 -12.24 -25.41 2.70
CA ASP A 347 -13.60 -25.25 3.14
C ASP A 347 -14.34 -26.59 3.13
N SER A 348 -15.42 -26.68 3.88
CA SER A 348 -16.22 -27.89 4.01
C SER A 348 -17.22 -28.05 2.88
N THR A 349 -17.04 -27.43 1.71
CA THR A 349 -18.00 -27.45 0.62
C THR A 349 -18.12 -28.80 -0.06
N GLY A 350 -17.23 -29.76 0.25
CA GLY A 350 -17.22 -31.08 -0.36
C GLY A 350 -16.74 -31.09 -1.81
N ARG A 351 -16.13 -30.00 -2.29
CA ARG A 351 -15.53 -29.91 -3.63
C ARG A 351 -14.01 -30.06 -3.52
N PRO A 352 -13.33 -30.70 -4.50
CA PRO A 352 -11.88 -30.68 -4.57
C PRO A 352 -11.34 -29.26 -4.74
N HIS A 353 -10.19 -28.98 -4.16
CA HIS A 353 -9.55 -27.67 -4.25
C HIS A 353 -8.34 -27.72 -5.18
N VAL A 354 -8.23 -26.77 -6.09
CA VAL A 354 -7.03 -26.58 -6.90
C VAL A 354 -5.89 -26.13 -6.01
N LYS A 355 -4.75 -26.81 -6.06
CA LYS A 355 -3.52 -26.50 -5.33
C LYS A 355 -2.56 -25.69 -6.18
N PHE A 356 -2.35 -26.12 -7.42
CA PHE A 356 -1.46 -25.46 -8.35
C PHE A 356 -1.88 -25.67 -9.80
N LEU A 357 -1.41 -24.77 -10.64
CA LEU A 357 -1.39 -24.90 -12.08
C LEU A 357 0.09 -24.83 -12.54
N THR A 358 0.53 -25.87 -13.25
CA THR A 358 1.83 -25.88 -13.90
C THR A 358 1.70 -25.60 -15.38
N VAL A 359 2.51 -24.68 -15.90
CA VAL A 359 2.70 -24.43 -17.33
C VAL A 359 4.09 -24.88 -17.71
N SER A 360 4.18 -25.84 -18.65
CA SER A 360 5.46 -26.40 -19.12
C SER A 360 5.62 -26.21 -20.62
N GLY A 361 6.79 -25.83 -21.07
CA GLY A 361 7.11 -25.61 -22.50
C GLY A 361 8.14 -24.51 -22.69
N PRO A 362 8.37 -24.05 -23.91
CA PRO A 362 7.74 -24.50 -25.18
C PRO A 362 8.24 -25.88 -25.66
N PHE A 363 7.34 -26.71 -26.11
CA PHE A 363 7.68 -27.91 -26.88
C PHE A 363 7.40 -27.65 -28.37
N ASN A 364 8.21 -28.24 -29.23
CA ASN A 364 8.07 -28.09 -30.67
C ASN A 364 7.85 -26.62 -31.10
N PRO A 365 8.74 -25.69 -30.70
CA PRO A 365 8.54 -24.28 -30.98
C PRO A 365 8.52 -24.03 -32.51
N THR A 366 7.59 -23.19 -32.95
CA THR A 366 7.39 -22.83 -34.37
C THR A 366 7.88 -21.43 -34.70
N GLY A 367 8.29 -20.65 -33.71
CA GLY A 367 8.88 -19.32 -33.87
C GLY A 367 8.56 -18.35 -32.76
N PRO A 368 9.11 -17.14 -32.82
CA PRO A 368 8.95 -16.13 -31.75
C PRO A 368 7.54 -15.48 -31.71
N GLY A 369 6.69 -15.78 -32.67
CA GLY A 369 5.34 -15.22 -32.76
C GLY A 369 5.31 -13.70 -32.99
N ASP A 370 4.10 -13.16 -32.99
CA ASP A 370 3.83 -11.73 -33.11
C ASP A 370 3.39 -11.18 -31.74
N THR A 371 4.35 -10.84 -30.88
CA THR A 371 4.07 -10.33 -29.55
C THR A 371 4.06 -8.81 -29.50
N ALA A 372 3.39 -8.24 -28.49
CA ALA A 372 3.40 -6.80 -28.24
C ALA A 372 4.83 -6.27 -28.02
N SER A 373 5.71 -7.08 -27.38
CA SER A 373 7.09 -6.74 -27.15
C SER A 373 7.89 -6.65 -28.46
N ARG A 374 7.72 -7.62 -29.33
CA ARG A 374 8.38 -7.61 -30.64
C ARG A 374 7.96 -6.44 -31.49
N ARG A 375 6.65 -6.11 -31.53
CA ARG A 375 6.14 -4.93 -32.24
C ARG A 375 6.69 -3.62 -31.67
N ARG A 376 6.93 -3.56 -30.36
CA ARG A 376 7.51 -2.39 -29.70
C ARG A 376 8.98 -2.22 -30.04
N ILE A 377 9.74 -3.32 -30.12
CA ILE A 377 11.18 -3.32 -30.39
C ILE A 377 11.47 -3.12 -31.88
N PHE A 378 10.86 -3.94 -32.72
CA PHE A 378 11.15 -3.97 -34.15
C PHE A 378 10.37 -2.93 -34.94
N SER A 379 10.70 -1.65 -34.76
CA SER A 379 10.14 -0.54 -35.54
C SER A 379 10.59 -0.52 -37.01
N CYS A 380 11.59 -1.31 -37.35
CA CYS A 380 12.07 -1.61 -38.69
C CYS A 380 12.64 -3.03 -38.70
N TYR A 381 12.85 -3.58 -39.93
CA TYR A 381 13.46 -4.89 -40.07
C TYR A 381 14.19 -4.98 -41.42
N PRO A 382 15.33 -5.67 -41.53
CA PRO A 382 16.00 -5.93 -42.80
C PRO A 382 15.12 -6.68 -43.80
N PRO A 383 15.44 -6.68 -45.10
CA PRO A 383 14.70 -7.44 -46.08
C PRO A 383 14.66 -8.94 -45.75
N GLY A 384 13.48 -9.57 -45.83
CA GLY A 384 13.32 -11.00 -45.56
C GLY A 384 11.92 -11.39 -45.09
N PRO A 385 11.62 -12.69 -44.95
CA PRO A 385 10.27 -13.19 -44.62
C PRO A 385 9.80 -12.77 -43.22
N ALA A 386 10.71 -12.63 -42.24
CA ALA A 386 10.36 -12.19 -40.88
C ALA A 386 9.76 -10.79 -40.83
N ARG A 387 10.07 -9.93 -41.78
CA ARG A 387 9.48 -8.58 -41.93
C ARG A 387 7.98 -8.63 -42.22
N GLN A 388 7.52 -9.60 -43.01
CA GLN A 388 6.08 -9.77 -43.28
C GLN A 388 5.35 -10.25 -42.01
N ALA A 389 5.93 -11.16 -41.25
CA ALA A 389 5.35 -11.69 -40.04
C ALA A 389 5.17 -10.60 -38.94
N LEU A 390 5.99 -9.54 -38.95
CA LEU A 390 5.89 -8.39 -38.03
C LEU A 390 4.97 -7.27 -38.55
N GLY A 391 4.22 -7.50 -39.66
CA GLY A 391 3.33 -6.49 -40.20
C GLY A 391 4.03 -5.31 -40.89
N LEU A 392 5.30 -5.42 -41.20
CA LEU A 392 6.14 -4.36 -41.78
C LEU A 392 6.21 -4.40 -43.29
N ALA A 393 5.36 -5.19 -43.97
CA ALA A 393 5.42 -5.44 -45.40
C ALA A 393 5.28 -4.15 -46.26
N GLY A 394 4.49 -3.18 -45.83
CA GLY A 394 4.28 -1.89 -46.48
C GLY A 394 5.37 -0.84 -46.25
N THR A 395 6.32 -1.05 -45.37
CA THR A 395 7.38 -0.10 -45.07
C THR A 395 8.57 -0.29 -46.02
N ARG A 396 9.39 0.75 -46.25
CA ARG A 396 10.61 0.59 -47.04
C ARG A 396 11.61 -0.33 -46.31
N PRO A 397 12.25 -1.27 -46.99
CA PRO A 397 13.37 -2.02 -46.47
C PRO A 397 14.46 -1.06 -46.01
N THR A 398 14.99 -1.28 -44.83
CA THR A 398 16.08 -0.47 -44.29
C THR A 398 17.33 -1.33 -44.27
N ASP A 399 18.49 -0.73 -44.55
CA ASP A 399 19.78 -1.36 -44.30
C ASP A 399 19.85 -1.91 -42.86
N GLU A 400 20.49 -3.06 -42.70
CA GLU A 400 20.49 -3.80 -41.45
C GLU A 400 21.11 -3.00 -40.29
N GLU A 401 22.26 -2.38 -40.53
CA GLU A 401 22.96 -1.58 -39.53
C GLU A 401 22.20 -0.32 -39.17
N SER A 402 21.60 0.36 -40.14
CA SER A 402 20.76 1.55 -39.92
C SER A 402 19.50 1.21 -39.16
N CYS A 403 18.89 0.03 -39.40
CA CYS A 403 17.76 -0.43 -38.64
C CYS A 403 18.15 -0.76 -37.20
N ALA A 404 19.25 -1.49 -36.98
CA ALA A 404 19.75 -1.79 -35.67
C ALA A 404 20.04 -0.51 -34.87
N ARG A 405 20.68 0.48 -35.48
CA ARG A 405 20.97 1.80 -34.85
C ARG A 405 19.68 2.49 -34.43
N ARG A 406 18.67 2.51 -35.28
CA ARG A 406 17.36 3.12 -34.96
C ARG A 406 16.71 2.46 -33.76
N ILE A 407 16.60 1.13 -33.76
CA ILE A 407 16.01 0.34 -32.66
C ILE A 407 16.75 0.63 -31.34
N VAL A 408 18.07 0.45 -31.36
CA VAL A 408 18.90 0.59 -30.17
C VAL A 408 18.87 2.01 -29.62
N THR A 409 18.95 3.02 -30.48
CA THR A 409 18.89 4.44 -30.06
C THR A 409 17.55 4.80 -29.45
N THR A 410 16.44 4.34 -30.05
CA THR A 410 15.09 4.62 -29.51
C THR A 410 14.89 3.97 -28.16
N LEU A 411 15.25 2.68 -28.02
CA LEU A 411 15.14 1.99 -26.76
C LEU A 411 16.04 2.60 -25.67
N ALA A 412 17.28 2.96 -26.02
CA ALA A 412 18.23 3.52 -25.08
C ALA A 412 17.81 4.94 -24.60
N ARG A 413 17.31 5.79 -25.51
CA ARG A 413 16.75 7.12 -25.14
C ARG A 413 15.66 6.97 -24.07
N ASN A 414 14.74 6.05 -24.29
CA ASN A 414 13.62 5.82 -23.36
C ASN A 414 14.10 5.17 -22.05
N ALA A 415 14.99 4.17 -22.13
CA ALA A 415 15.53 3.46 -20.98
C ALA A 415 16.41 4.33 -20.10
N TYR A 416 17.22 5.22 -20.68
CA TYR A 416 18.07 6.17 -19.97
C TYR A 416 17.36 7.47 -19.61
N ARG A 417 16.12 7.64 -20.11
CA ARG A 417 15.22 8.76 -19.79
C ARG A 417 15.78 10.14 -20.16
N ARG A 418 16.69 10.19 -21.13
CA ARG A 418 17.37 11.38 -21.65
C ARG A 418 17.89 11.14 -23.05
N PRO A 419 18.27 12.17 -23.79
CA PRO A 419 19.08 12.00 -25.00
C PRO A 419 20.36 11.20 -24.72
N LEU A 420 20.78 10.44 -25.70
CA LEU A 420 22.01 9.66 -25.57
C LEU A 420 23.24 10.60 -25.59
N ARG A 421 24.24 10.24 -24.80
CA ARG A 421 25.56 10.89 -24.83
C ARG A 421 26.39 10.29 -25.94
N ASP A 422 27.46 10.99 -26.32
CA ASP A 422 28.41 10.54 -27.32
C ASP A 422 28.97 9.16 -26.96
N GLY A 423 28.98 8.25 -27.92
CA GLY A 423 29.50 6.89 -27.76
C GLY A 423 28.53 5.87 -27.14
N GLU A 424 27.42 6.29 -26.49
CA GLU A 424 26.47 5.35 -25.88
C GLU A 424 25.80 4.47 -26.94
N ALA A 425 25.38 5.05 -28.08
CA ALA A 425 24.78 4.29 -29.17
C ALA A 425 25.80 3.32 -29.79
N ASP A 426 27.02 3.75 -29.98
CA ASP A 426 28.07 2.91 -30.59
C ASP A 426 28.48 1.76 -29.67
N THR A 427 28.47 1.99 -28.35
CA THR A 427 28.67 0.90 -27.36
C THR A 427 27.60 -0.18 -27.52
N LEU A 428 26.33 0.20 -27.60
CA LEU A 428 25.23 -0.77 -27.76
C LEU A 428 25.28 -1.47 -29.12
N LEU A 429 25.67 -0.75 -30.20
CA LEU A 429 25.88 -1.33 -31.53
C LEU A 429 27.06 -2.30 -31.58
N ALA A 430 28.09 -2.12 -30.77
CA ALA A 430 29.17 -3.13 -30.67
C ALA A 430 28.61 -4.47 -30.16
N PHE A 431 27.73 -4.43 -29.14
CA PHE A 431 27.06 -5.65 -28.67
C PHE A 431 26.10 -6.23 -29.71
N TYR A 432 25.35 -5.36 -30.45
CA TYR A 432 24.55 -5.81 -31.60
C TYR A 432 25.39 -6.61 -32.59
N ARG A 433 26.56 -6.07 -33.04
CA ARG A 433 27.47 -6.72 -34.01
C ARG A 433 28.01 -8.03 -33.43
N ASP A 434 28.30 -8.08 -32.12
CA ASP A 434 28.76 -9.31 -31.47
C ASP A 434 27.70 -10.41 -31.49
N GLY A 435 26.44 -10.05 -31.17
CA GLY A 435 25.32 -10.98 -31.25
C GLY A 435 25.02 -11.40 -32.70
N ARG A 436 25.12 -10.46 -33.65
CA ARG A 436 24.89 -10.70 -35.07
C ARG A 436 25.93 -11.68 -35.68
N ARG A 437 27.18 -11.65 -35.21
CA ARG A 437 28.19 -12.62 -35.64
C ARG A 437 27.89 -14.05 -35.14
N LYS A 438 27.15 -14.19 -34.06
CA LYS A 438 26.77 -15.47 -33.46
C LYS A 438 25.43 -16.01 -33.95
N GLY A 439 24.62 -15.18 -34.60
CA GLY A 439 23.29 -15.58 -34.97
C GLY A 439 22.60 -14.61 -35.95
N THR A 440 21.34 -14.36 -35.73
CA THR A 440 20.48 -13.57 -36.60
C THR A 440 20.51 -12.06 -36.25
N PHE A 441 19.83 -11.24 -37.06
CA PHE A 441 19.54 -9.84 -36.70
C PHE A 441 18.93 -9.70 -35.31
N GLU A 442 17.97 -10.57 -34.97
CA GLU A 442 17.28 -10.57 -33.67
C GLU A 442 18.22 -10.94 -32.53
N THR A 443 19.15 -11.90 -32.74
CA THR A 443 20.19 -12.23 -31.75
C THR A 443 21.10 -11.03 -31.47
N GLY A 444 21.41 -10.23 -32.51
CA GLY A 444 22.12 -8.96 -32.35
C GLY A 444 21.36 -7.95 -31.49
N ILE A 445 20.08 -7.74 -31.78
CA ILE A 445 19.20 -6.83 -31.01
C ILE A 445 19.07 -7.33 -29.58
N GLN A 446 18.92 -8.63 -29.33
CA GLN A 446 18.84 -9.24 -28.01
C GLN A 446 20.07 -8.90 -27.15
N LEU A 447 21.28 -9.08 -27.71
CA LEU A 447 22.51 -8.82 -26.97
C LEU A 447 22.69 -7.32 -26.68
N ALA A 448 22.31 -6.44 -27.61
CA ALA A 448 22.28 -5.00 -27.38
C ALA A 448 21.26 -4.62 -26.28
N LEU A 449 20.08 -5.21 -26.30
CA LEU A 449 19.04 -4.99 -25.27
C LEU A 449 19.50 -5.50 -23.89
N ARG A 450 20.11 -6.66 -23.82
CA ARG A 450 20.72 -7.19 -22.60
C ARG A 450 21.75 -6.22 -22.01
N ARG A 451 22.64 -5.67 -22.85
CA ARG A 451 23.62 -4.65 -22.43
C ARG A 451 22.95 -3.37 -21.95
N LEU A 452 21.88 -2.93 -22.63
CA LEU A 452 21.10 -1.76 -22.25
C LEU A 452 20.48 -1.93 -20.86
N LEU A 453 19.80 -3.05 -20.61
CA LEU A 453 19.12 -3.33 -19.34
C LEU A 453 20.10 -3.57 -18.17
N ALA A 454 21.35 -3.95 -18.47
CA ALA A 454 22.42 -4.07 -17.48
C ALA A 454 23.18 -2.75 -17.25
N SER A 455 22.83 -1.67 -17.94
CA SER A 455 23.52 -0.39 -17.84
C SER A 455 23.22 0.33 -16.52
N PRO A 456 24.20 0.94 -15.85
CA PRO A 456 23.95 1.87 -14.75
C PRO A 456 22.96 2.99 -15.12
N SER A 457 23.02 3.53 -16.34
CA SER A 457 22.08 4.55 -16.83
C SER A 457 20.63 4.04 -16.91
N PHE A 458 20.39 2.74 -16.98
CA PHE A 458 19.08 2.13 -16.88
C PHE A 458 18.67 1.91 -15.42
N VAL A 459 19.53 1.22 -14.65
CA VAL A 459 19.25 0.79 -13.28
C VAL A 459 19.13 1.98 -12.32
N PHE A 460 19.91 3.04 -12.54
CA PHE A 460 19.90 4.22 -11.69
C PHE A 460 19.20 5.42 -12.35
N ARG A 461 18.57 6.25 -11.53
CA ARG A 461 18.06 7.56 -11.92
C ARG A 461 19.14 8.60 -11.66
N VAL A 462 20.03 8.73 -12.63
CA VAL A 462 21.17 9.65 -12.55
C VAL A 462 20.71 11.06 -12.90
N GLU A 463 21.06 12.02 -12.07
CA GLU A 463 20.90 13.45 -12.31
C GLU A 463 22.30 14.08 -12.40
N ASP A 464 22.52 14.87 -13.44
CA ASP A 464 23.85 15.42 -13.73
C ASP A 464 24.09 16.76 -13.01
N ASP A 465 25.31 16.98 -12.55
CA ASP A 465 25.69 18.30 -12.07
C ASP A 465 25.81 19.28 -13.23
N ARG A 466 25.39 20.51 -12.99
CA ARG A 466 25.60 21.58 -13.93
C ARG A 466 27.09 21.90 -13.99
N ALA A 467 27.65 22.01 -15.20
CA ALA A 467 29.11 22.15 -15.41
C ALA A 467 29.71 23.40 -14.73
N ASP A 468 28.93 24.48 -14.67
CA ASP A 468 29.31 25.77 -14.09
C ASP A 468 28.96 25.95 -12.61
N ALA A 469 28.29 24.93 -11.96
CA ALA A 469 27.97 24.99 -10.54
C ALA A 469 29.20 24.67 -9.68
N THR A 470 29.32 25.34 -8.55
CA THR A 470 30.32 25.05 -7.50
C THR A 470 29.71 24.21 -6.38
N PRO A 471 30.53 23.48 -5.60
CA PRO A 471 30.01 22.74 -4.46
C PRO A 471 29.19 23.60 -3.50
N GLY A 472 28.00 23.15 -3.18
CA GLY A 472 27.03 23.87 -2.36
C GLY A 472 25.99 24.68 -3.13
N ASP A 473 26.22 24.96 -4.43
CA ASP A 473 25.25 25.68 -5.25
C ASP A 473 23.96 24.89 -5.47
N ALA A 474 22.82 25.54 -5.27
CA ALA A 474 21.51 25.02 -5.62
C ALA A 474 21.14 25.48 -7.05
N PHE A 475 20.70 24.53 -7.87
CA PHE A 475 20.29 24.78 -9.25
C PHE A 475 19.10 23.95 -9.67
N GLN A 476 18.37 24.41 -10.68
CA GLN A 476 17.23 23.68 -11.22
C GLN A 476 17.72 22.45 -11.99
N VAL A 477 17.04 21.31 -11.76
CA VAL A 477 17.22 20.13 -12.59
C VAL A 477 16.80 20.42 -14.04
N ASN A 478 17.38 19.72 -14.99
CA ASN A 478 16.99 19.89 -16.39
C ASN A 478 15.59 19.28 -16.67
N ASP A 479 15.02 19.57 -17.82
CA ASP A 479 13.65 19.15 -18.13
C ASP A 479 13.50 17.62 -18.23
N HIS A 480 14.52 16.87 -18.65
CA HIS A 480 14.50 15.40 -18.69
C HIS A 480 14.57 14.79 -17.28
N GLU A 481 15.37 15.38 -16.40
CA GLU A 481 15.43 15.00 -14.99
C GLU A 481 14.09 15.29 -14.29
N LEU A 482 13.49 16.46 -14.57
CA LEU A 482 12.17 16.81 -14.06
C LEU A 482 11.08 15.85 -14.58
N ALA A 483 11.12 15.48 -15.87
CA ALA A 483 10.23 14.48 -16.45
C ALA A 483 10.36 13.11 -15.75
N THR A 484 11.60 12.73 -15.44
CA THR A 484 11.91 11.49 -14.69
C THR A 484 11.38 11.56 -13.26
N ARG A 485 11.64 12.66 -12.52
CA ARG A 485 11.10 12.83 -11.17
C ARG A 485 9.59 12.73 -11.16
N LEU A 486 8.93 13.44 -12.10
CA LEU A 486 7.48 13.47 -12.21
C LEU A 486 6.87 12.08 -12.53
N SER A 487 7.43 11.36 -13.51
CA SER A 487 6.91 10.07 -13.93
C SER A 487 7.11 8.99 -12.87
N PHE A 488 8.24 8.97 -12.18
CA PHE A 488 8.46 8.03 -11.07
C PHE A 488 7.61 8.36 -9.84
N PHE A 489 7.35 9.62 -9.57
CA PHE A 489 6.44 10.02 -8.49
C PHE A 489 5.01 9.54 -8.75
N LEU A 490 4.46 9.77 -9.96
CA LEU A 490 3.05 9.54 -10.24
C LEU A 490 2.75 8.15 -10.83
N TRP A 491 3.72 7.54 -11.54
CA TRP A 491 3.54 6.27 -12.24
C TRP A 491 4.49 5.17 -11.80
N SER A 492 5.49 5.50 -10.97
CA SER A 492 6.60 4.59 -10.63
C SER A 492 7.21 3.96 -11.88
N SER A 493 7.34 4.74 -12.95
CA SER A 493 7.82 4.29 -14.25
C SER A 493 8.51 5.42 -15.03
N MET A 494 9.03 5.12 -16.23
CA MET A 494 9.69 6.07 -17.10
C MET A 494 8.73 7.12 -17.68
N PRO A 495 9.26 8.31 -18.12
CA PRO A 495 8.47 9.31 -18.84
C PRO A 495 7.88 8.77 -20.14
N ASP A 496 6.70 9.27 -20.50
CA ASP A 496 6.09 9.02 -21.80
C ASP A 496 6.55 10.01 -22.88
N ASP A 497 6.16 9.75 -24.13
CA ASP A 497 6.53 10.60 -25.27
C ASP A 497 6.07 12.05 -25.13
N THR A 498 5.00 12.30 -24.37
CA THR A 498 4.52 13.68 -24.12
C THR A 498 5.48 14.43 -23.18
N LEU A 499 5.91 13.78 -22.09
CA LEU A 499 6.91 14.34 -21.19
C LEU A 499 8.26 14.52 -21.89
N PHE A 500 8.69 13.56 -22.71
CA PHE A 500 9.92 13.69 -23.51
C PHE A 500 9.86 14.88 -24.45
N ARG A 501 8.78 15.05 -25.22
CA ARG A 501 8.63 16.20 -26.14
C ARG A 501 8.65 17.54 -25.40
N LEU A 502 7.99 17.64 -24.28
CA LEU A 502 7.99 18.87 -23.47
C LEU A 502 9.39 19.16 -22.90
N ALA A 503 10.11 18.10 -22.49
CA ALA A 503 11.48 18.25 -22.00
C ALA A 503 12.44 18.69 -23.12
N GLU A 504 12.35 18.10 -24.32
CA GLU A 504 13.14 18.49 -25.50
C GLU A 504 12.89 19.93 -25.94
N GLN A 505 11.67 20.43 -25.73
CA GLN A 505 11.28 21.81 -26.01
C GLN A 505 11.66 22.80 -24.91
N GLY A 506 12.22 22.35 -23.78
CA GLY A 506 12.52 23.18 -22.62
C GLY A 506 11.30 23.80 -21.95
N ARG A 507 10.11 23.18 -22.11
CA ARG A 507 8.81 23.73 -21.68
C ARG A 507 8.29 23.10 -20.37
N LEU A 508 8.82 21.98 -19.93
CA LEU A 508 8.28 21.26 -18.80
C LEU A 508 8.40 22.03 -17.48
N ARG A 509 9.45 22.88 -17.34
CA ARG A 509 9.65 23.71 -16.16
C ARG A 509 8.68 24.91 -16.05
N THR A 510 7.90 25.21 -17.10
CA THR A 510 6.88 26.26 -17.05
C THR A 510 5.76 25.83 -16.08
N PRO A 511 5.39 26.66 -15.07
CA PRO A 511 4.48 26.26 -13.98
C PRO A 511 3.14 25.72 -14.45
N ASP A 512 2.53 26.36 -15.46
CA ASP A 512 1.21 25.95 -15.97
C ASP A 512 1.30 24.64 -16.77
N VAL A 513 2.38 24.46 -17.55
CA VAL A 513 2.64 23.20 -18.27
C VAL A 513 2.85 22.06 -17.29
N LEU A 514 3.65 22.30 -16.25
CA LEU A 514 3.93 21.31 -15.21
C LEU A 514 2.64 20.89 -14.49
N GLU A 515 1.79 21.84 -14.09
CA GLU A 515 0.49 21.55 -13.48
C GLU A 515 -0.43 20.76 -14.41
N ALA A 516 -0.51 21.16 -15.68
CA ALA A 516 -1.31 20.43 -16.67
C ALA A 516 -0.83 18.97 -16.83
N GLN A 517 0.50 18.73 -16.78
CA GLN A 517 1.02 17.35 -16.81
C GLN A 517 0.69 16.58 -15.54
N VAL A 518 0.76 17.16 -14.35
CA VAL A 518 0.34 16.50 -13.10
C VAL A 518 -1.11 16.03 -13.20
N ARG A 519 -2.03 16.93 -13.63
CA ARG A 519 -3.45 16.59 -13.77
C ARG A 519 -3.68 15.49 -14.81
N ARG A 520 -3.01 15.59 -15.98
CA ARG A 520 -3.05 14.54 -17.00
C ARG A 520 -2.59 13.19 -16.46
N MET A 521 -1.48 13.19 -15.73
CA MET A 521 -0.85 11.97 -15.23
C MET A 521 -1.65 11.30 -14.11
N ILE A 522 -2.33 12.06 -13.26
CA ILE A 522 -3.25 11.52 -12.24
C ILE A 522 -4.47 10.84 -12.91
N ALA A 523 -4.94 11.39 -14.02
CA ALA A 523 -6.05 10.80 -14.77
C ALA A 523 -5.66 9.57 -15.61
N ASP A 524 -4.37 9.34 -15.84
CA ASP A 524 -3.86 8.20 -16.61
C ASP A 524 -3.98 6.88 -15.81
N PRO A 525 -4.34 5.74 -16.46
CA PRO A 525 -4.39 4.44 -15.78
C PRO A 525 -3.10 4.05 -15.04
N ARG A 526 -1.92 4.51 -15.49
CA ARG A 526 -0.65 4.26 -14.81
C ARG A 526 -0.57 4.85 -13.40
N ALA A 527 -1.43 5.82 -13.07
CA ALA A 527 -1.56 6.33 -11.70
C ALA A 527 -2.04 5.27 -10.69
N GLU A 528 -2.52 4.11 -11.15
CA GLU A 528 -2.75 2.94 -10.29
C GLU A 528 -1.49 2.55 -9.50
N ALA A 529 -0.30 2.76 -10.09
CA ALA A 529 0.97 2.55 -9.41
C ALA A 529 1.12 3.41 -8.14
N LEU A 530 0.56 4.63 -8.13
CA LEU A 530 0.55 5.49 -6.94
C LEU A 530 -0.29 4.88 -5.81
N LEU A 531 -1.43 4.27 -6.15
CA LEU A 531 -2.28 3.60 -5.16
C LEU A 531 -1.59 2.38 -4.56
N GLN A 532 -0.94 1.58 -5.38
CA GLN A 532 -0.24 0.37 -4.94
C GLN A 532 1.06 0.69 -4.18
N ASN A 533 1.83 1.69 -4.65
CA ASN A 533 3.16 1.99 -4.13
C ASN A 533 3.13 3.05 -3.02
N PHE A 534 2.38 4.13 -3.16
CA PHE A 534 2.24 5.12 -2.10
C PHE A 534 1.19 4.70 -1.07
N ALA A 535 -0.09 4.61 -1.46
CA ALA A 535 -1.17 4.35 -0.50
C ALA A 535 -1.05 2.96 0.13
N GLY A 536 -0.64 1.95 -0.65
CA GLY A 536 -0.43 0.59 -0.15
C GLY A 536 0.63 0.48 0.94
N GLN A 537 1.67 1.33 0.91
CA GLN A 537 2.69 1.41 1.94
C GLN A 537 2.28 2.33 3.09
N TRP A 538 1.84 3.56 2.79
CA TRP A 538 1.38 4.52 3.80
C TRP A 538 0.33 3.92 4.74
N LEU A 539 -0.64 3.19 4.20
CA LEU A 539 -1.73 2.58 4.95
C LEU A 539 -1.45 1.15 5.44
N HIS A 540 -0.25 0.62 5.19
CA HIS A 540 0.19 -0.75 5.50
C HIS A 540 -0.61 -1.86 4.78
N VAL A 541 -1.36 -1.53 3.73
CA VAL A 541 -2.22 -2.48 2.99
C VAL A 541 -1.41 -3.59 2.30
N ARG A 542 -0.17 -3.32 1.90
CA ARG A 542 0.73 -4.34 1.35
C ARG A 542 0.97 -5.51 2.31
N ASN A 543 0.90 -5.28 3.63
CA ASN A 543 1.14 -6.30 4.64
C ASN A 543 0.01 -7.34 4.70
N LEU A 544 -1.16 -7.04 4.12
CA LEU A 544 -2.27 -8.00 4.08
C LEU A 544 -1.91 -9.30 3.37
N GLN A 545 -0.99 -9.28 2.43
CA GLN A 545 -0.53 -10.49 1.74
C GLN A 545 0.06 -11.52 2.71
N ASN A 546 0.66 -11.06 3.80
CA ASN A 546 1.27 -11.90 4.84
C ASN A 546 0.33 -12.13 6.03
N ALA A 547 -0.83 -11.46 6.06
CA ALA A 547 -1.79 -11.64 7.15
C ALA A 547 -2.39 -13.06 7.09
N ALA A 548 -2.29 -13.78 8.20
CA ALA A 548 -2.80 -15.14 8.38
C ALA A 548 -3.60 -15.21 9.68
N PRO A 549 -4.85 -14.69 9.70
CA PRO A 549 -5.73 -14.82 10.86
C PRO A 549 -5.93 -16.28 11.27
N ASN A 550 -6.01 -16.51 12.56
CA ASN A 550 -6.26 -17.83 13.10
C ASN A 550 -7.64 -18.34 12.66
N THR A 551 -7.67 -19.48 12.02
CA THR A 551 -8.91 -20.07 11.48
C THR A 551 -9.88 -20.54 12.56
N ASP A 552 -9.42 -20.81 13.77
CA ASP A 552 -10.28 -21.20 14.89
C ASP A 552 -11.04 -20.00 15.46
N GLU A 553 -10.39 -18.81 15.44
CA GLU A 553 -11.00 -17.56 15.90
C GLU A 553 -11.79 -16.86 14.77
N PHE A 554 -11.31 -16.95 13.53
CA PHE A 554 -11.89 -16.30 12.36
C PHE A 554 -12.17 -17.31 11.24
N PRO A 555 -13.09 -18.26 11.46
CA PRO A 555 -13.34 -19.36 10.51
C PRO A 555 -13.86 -18.88 9.15
N ASP A 556 -14.48 -17.70 9.10
CA ASP A 556 -15.00 -17.11 7.87
C ASP A 556 -13.94 -16.33 7.07
N PHE A 557 -12.73 -16.14 7.62
CA PHE A 557 -11.69 -15.44 6.91
C PHE A 557 -11.09 -16.32 5.80
N ASP A 558 -11.01 -15.79 4.60
CA ASP A 558 -10.44 -16.46 3.43
C ASP A 558 -9.63 -15.49 2.55
N ASN A 559 -8.95 -16.02 1.53
CA ASN A 559 -8.21 -15.20 0.61
C ASN A 559 -9.10 -14.22 -0.16
N ASP A 560 -10.33 -14.60 -0.46
CA ASP A 560 -11.26 -13.73 -1.19
C ASP A 560 -11.65 -12.51 -0.35
N LEU A 561 -11.80 -12.69 0.96
CA LEU A 561 -11.99 -11.57 1.88
C LEU A 561 -10.72 -10.70 1.97
N ARG A 562 -9.53 -11.32 2.08
CA ARG A 562 -8.24 -10.59 2.12
C ARG A 562 -8.08 -9.71 0.88
N ASP A 563 -8.31 -10.27 -0.30
CA ASP A 563 -8.24 -9.52 -1.57
C ASP A 563 -9.34 -8.46 -1.65
N GLY A 564 -10.53 -8.77 -1.14
CA GLY A 564 -11.64 -7.82 -1.03
C GLY A 564 -11.27 -6.61 -0.19
N LEU A 565 -10.69 -6.82 0.98
CA LEU A 565 -10.24 -5.77 1.89
C LEU A 565 -9.13 -4.90 1.26
N ARG A 566 -8.17 -5.51 0.57
CA ARG A 566 -7.12 -4.80 -0.14
C ARG A 566 -7.70 -3.94 -1.26
N ARG A 567 -8.53 -4.52 -2.11
CA ARG A 567 -9.13 -3.85 -3.26
C ARG A 567 -10.06 -2.71 -2.86
N GLU A 568 -10.77 -2.86 -1.75
CA GLU A 568 -11.62 -1.79 -1.19
C GLU A 568 -10.84 -0.50 -0.99
N VAL A 569 -9.70 -0.56 -0.29
CA VAL A 569 -8.90 0.63 0.03
C VAL A 569 -8.23 1.20 -1.22
N GLU A 570 -7.72 0.36 -2.12
CA GLU A 570 -7.17 0.81 -3.40
C GLU A 570 -8.22 1.61 -4.19
N MET A 571 -9.44 1.09 -4.32
CA MET A 571 -10.53 1.77 -5.02
C MET A 571 -11.02 3.01 -4.27
N PHE A 572 -11.07 2.97 -2.95
CA PHE A 572 -11.51 4.09 -2.12
C PHE A 572 -10.55 5.29 -2.23
N VAL A 573 -9.26 5.07 -2.01
CA VAL A 573 -8.24 6.13 -2.17
C VAL A 573 -8.17 6.58 -3.63
N GLY A 574 -8.28 5.64 -4.57
CA GLY A 574 -8.33 5.90 -6.00
C GLY A 574 -9.51 6.79 -6.41
N ALA A 575 -10.67 6.63 -5.81
CA ALA A 575 -11.83 7.49 -6.07
C ALA A 575 -11.59 8.92 -5.55
N VAL A 576 -11.06 9.07 -4.32
CA VAL A 576 -10.72 10.40 -3.77
C VAL A 576 -9.70 11.11 -4.66
N LEU A 577 -8.70 10.38 -5.17
CA LEU A 577 -7.66 10.93 -6.04
C LEU A 577 -8.19 11.30 -7.44
N ARG A 578 -8.89 10.37 -8.13
CA ARG A 578 -9.32 10.55 -9.52
C ARG A 578 -10.48 11.53 -9.66
N GLU A 579 -11.36 11.58 -8.66
CA GLU A 579 -12.48 12.55 -8.58
C GLU A 579 -12.00 13.92 -8.05
N ASP A 580 -10.72 14.04 -7.73
CA ASP A 580 -10.10 15.24 -7.15
C ASP A 580 -10.88 15.79 -5.94
N ARG A 581 -11.25 14.89 -5.04
CA ARG A 581 -12.00 15.22 -3.82
C ARG A 581 -11.09 15.84 -2.75
N PRO A 582 -11.67 16.53 -1.76
CA PRO A 582 -10.90 16.93 -0.58
C PRO A 582 -10.24 15.72 0.08
N VAL A 583 -8.99 15.85 0.51
CA VAL A 583 -8.29 14.74 1.21
C VAL A 583 -8.95 14.38 2.53
N LEU A 584 -9.73 15.28 3.11
CA LEU A 584 -10.53 15.02 4.31
C LEU A 584 -11.62 13.96 4.09
N ASP A 585 -12.02 13.71 2.83
CA ASP A 585 -12.91 12.61 2.48
C ASP A 585 -12.32 11.24 2.81
N LEU A 586 -10.98 11.13 2.90
CA LEU A 586 -10.33 9.94 3.43
C LEU A 586 -10.77 9.61 4.87
N LEU A 587 -11.18 10.61 5.64
CA LEU A 587 -11.71 10.42 6.99
C LEU A 587 -13.25 10.34 7.02
N THR A 588 -13.94 11.05 6.11
CA THR A 588 -15.37 11.35 6.25
C THR A 588 -16.29 10.72 5.21
N ALA A 589 -15.75 10.23 4.08
CA ALA A 589 -16.59 9.75 3.00
C ALA A 589 -17.57 8.65 3.46
N ASP A 590 -18.81 8.83 3.06
CA ASP A 590 -19.96 7.98 3.38
C ASP A 590 -20.16 6.85 2.35
N TYR A 591 -19.13 6.48 1.62
CA TYR A 591 -19.16 5.41 0.63
C TYR A 591 -17.94 4.49 0.74
N THR A 592 -18.10 3.30 0.18
CA THR A 592 -17.00 2.36 -0.03
C THR A 592 -17.20 1.55 -1.30
N PHE A 593 -16.27 0.63 -1.57
CA PHE A 593 -16.32 -0.30 -2.70
C PHE A 593 -16.35 -1.72 -2.19
N VAL A 594 -17.36 -2.49 -2.56
CA VAL A 594 -17.53 -3.87 -2.11
C VAL A 594 -17.97 -4.78 -3.25
N ASN A 595 -17.53 -6.03 -3.18
CA ASN A 595 -18.14 -7.16 -3.87
C ASN A 595 -19.04 -7.94 -2.89
N GLU A 596 -19.67 -9.03 -3.33
CA GLU A 596 -20.55 -9.85 -2.51
C GLU A 596 -19.85 -10.37 -1.24
N ARG A 597 -18.59 -10.85 -1.38
CA ARG A 597 -17.84 -11.40 -0.26
C ARG A 597 -17.59 -10.40 0.85
N LEU A 598 -17.13 -9.20 0.46
CA LEU A 598 -16.84 -8.12 1.40
C LEU A 598 -18.13 -7.50 1.96
N ALA A 599 -19.17 -7.36 1.13
CA ALA A 599 -20.46 -6.84 1.58
C ALA A 599 -21.08 -7.74 2.67
N LYS A 600 -21.01 -9.07 2.52
CA LYS A 600 -21.44 -10.02 3.55
C LYS A 600 -20.64 -9.86 4.84
N HIS A 601 -19.34 -9.67 4.74
CA HIS A 601 -18.47 -9.44 5.90
C HIS A 601 -18.85 -8.17 6.67
N TYR A 602 -19.23 -7.12 5.96
CA TYR A 602 -19.65 -5.84 6.56
C TYR A 602 -21.14 -5.77 6.93
N GLY A 603 -21.92 -6.80 6.60
CA GLY A 603 -23.36 -6.79 6.81
C GLY A 603 -24.11 -5.86 5.84
N ILE A 604 -23.52 -5.52 4.68
CA ILE A 604 -24.15 -4.68 3.64
C ILE A 604 -25.04 -5.56 2.77
N PRO A 605 -26.37 -5.33 2.76
CA PRO A 605 -27.29 -6.16 1.98
C PRO A 605 -27.29 -5.83 0.48
N TYR A 606 -27.85 -6.74 -0.31
CA TYR A 606 -28.18 -6.56 -1.72
C TYR A 606 -27.00 -6.36 -2.67
N VAL A 607 -25.81 -6.79 -2.28
CA VAL A 607 -24.62 -6.84 -3.14
C VAL A 607 -24.35 -8.28 -3.55
N TYR A 608 -24.35 -8.56 -4.85
CA TYR A 608 -24.18 -9.90 -5.41
C TYR A 608 -23.07 -9.91 -6.47
N GLY A 609 -22.36 -11.03 -6.54
CA GLY A 609 -21.29 -11.29 -7.51
C GLY A 609 -19.91 -10.76 -7.10
N SER A 610 -18.90 -11.15 -7.87
CA SER A 610 -17.48 -10.86 -7.59
C SER A 610 -17.07 -9.41 -7.89
N GLN A 611 -17.82 -8.70 -8.74
CA GLN A 611 -17.47 -7.36 -9.19
C GLN A 611 -17.70 -6.31 -8.11
N PHE A 612 -16.68 -5.46 -7.92
CA PHE A 612 -16.75 -4.34 -7.00
C PHE A 612 -17.66 -3.21 -7.51
N ARG A 613 -18.42 -2.65 -6.60
CA ARG A 613 -19.27 -1.49 -6.84
C ARG A 613 -19.23 -0.51 -5.68
N ARG A 614 -19.41 0.76 -5.99
CA ARG A 614 -19.54 1.81 -4.99
C ARG A 614 -20.88 1.66 -4.29
N VAL A 615 -20.87 1.68 -2.95
CA VAL A 615 -22.07 1.66 -2.11
C VAL A 615 -22.02 2.79 -1.09
N THR A 616 -23.18 3.37 -0.78
CA THR A 616 -23.31 4.35 0.30
C THR A 616 -23.40 3.61 1.63
N LEU A 617 -22.66 4.09 2.61
CA LEU A 617 -22.60 3.54 3.95
C LEU A 617 -23.66 4.18 4.84
N THR A 618 -24.62 3.41 5.29
CA THR A 618 -25.62 3.82 6.29
C THR A 618 -25.05 3.79 7.70
N ASP A 619 -24.12 2.87 7.96
CA ASP A 619 -23.41 2.78 9.23
C ASP A 619 -22.24 3.78 9.27
N GLU A 620 -22.34 4.76 10.16
CA GLU A 620 -21.30 5.77 10.33
C GLU A 620 -19.97 5.19 10.81
N ALA A 621 -19.97 4.06 11.51
CA ALA A 621 -18.75 3.41 11.99
C ALA A 621 -17.84 3.01 10.82
N ARG A 622 -18.40 2.69 9.66
CA ARG A 622 -17.66 2.25 8.46
C ARG A 622 -17.13 3.39 7.58
N ARG A 623 -17.47 4.65 7.86
CA ARG A 623 -17.04 5.79 7.03
C ARG A 623 -15.55 6.04 7.12
N GLY A 624 -14.96 6.47 5.99
CA GLY A 624 -13.54 6.82 5.89
C GLY A 624 -12.57 5.66 6.14
N LEU A 625 -11.28 5.97 6.32
CA LEU A 625 -10.20 4.99 6.52
C LEU A 625 -10.36 4.16 7.80
N LEU A 626 -10.84 4.77 8.89
CA LEU A 626 -10.97 4.10 10.18
C LEU A 626 -11.92 2.91 10.18
N GLY A 627 -12.88 2.89 9.25
CA GLY A 627 -13.85 1.80 9.08
C GLY A 627 -13.40 0.71 8.09
N LYS A 628 -12.21 0.82 7.49
CA LYS A 628 -11.72 -0.13 6.49
C LYS A 628 -11.12 -1.36 7.14
N GLY A 629 -11.66 -2.52 6.81
CA GLY A 629 -11.21 -3.79 7.38
C GLY A 629 -9.75 -4.11 7.05
N SER A 630 -9.20 -3.61 5.95
CA SER A 630 -7.79 -3.75 5.60
C SER A 630 -6.86 -3.11 6.64
N ILE A 631 -7.17 -1.91 7.11
CA ILE A 631 -6.39 -1.20 8.13
C ILE A 631 -6.52 -1.92 9.47
N LEU A 632 -7.73 -2.34 9.82
CA LEU A 632 -8.02 -3.07 11.05
C LEU A 632 -7.28 -4.42 11.08
N LEU A 633 -7.23 -5.15 9.96
CA LEU A 633 -6.47 -6.39 9.82
C LEU A 633 -4.96 -6.15 9.88
N ALA A 634 -4.46 -5.13 9.17
CA ALA A 634 -3.03 -4.80 9.17
C ALA A 634 -2.50 -4.35 10.54
N THR A 635 -3.40 -3.94 11.45
CA THR A 635 -3.10 -3.46 12.80
C THR A 635 -3.61 -4.41 13.88
N SER A 636 -3.71 -5.69 13.57
CA SER A 636 -4.12 -6.75 14.51
C SER A 636 -3.12 -7.91 14.52
N HIS A 637 -3.23 -8.77 15.52
CA HIS A 637 -2.54 -10.06 15.55
C HIS A 637 -3.40 -11.13 14.86
N ALA A 638 -2.82 -12.31 14.63
CA ALA A 638 -3.52 -13.40 13.97
C ALA A 638 -4.75 -13.88 14.76
N ASP A 639 -4.68 -13.85 16.07
CA ASP A 639 -5.68 -14.39 17.01
C ASP A 639 -6.56 -13.34 17.70
N ARG A 640 -6.18 -12.05 17.61
CA ARG A 640 -6.84 -10.99 18.39
C ARG A 640 -6.57 -9.58 17.86
N THR A 641 -7.35 -8.64 18.35
CA THR A 641 -7.10 -7.21 18.16
C THR A 641 -5.81 -6.76 18.87
N ALA A 642 -5.24 -5.66 18.40
CA ALA A 642 -4.06 -5.07 18.99
C ALA A 642 -4.22 -3.54 19.18
N PRO A 643 -4.83 -3.10 20.30
CA PRO A 643 -5.06 -1.67 20.56
C PRO A 643 -3.79 -0.82 20.43
N VAL A 644 -2.66 -1.33 20.88
CA VAL A 644 -1.35 -0.65 20.75
C VAL A 644 -1.01 -0.37 19.29
N LEU A 645 -1.15 -1.38 18.41
CA LEU A 645 -0.84 -1.23 16.98
C LEU A 645 -1.83 -0.30 16.29
N ARG A 646 -3.12 -0.36 16.64
CA ARG A 646 -4.16 0.54 16.13
C ARG A 646 -3.88 1.98 16.54
N GLY A 647 -3.59 2.22 17.82
CA GLY A 647 -3.25 3.55 18.33
C GLY A 647 -1.95 4.09 17.74
N LYS A 648 -0.92 3.26 17.64
CA LYS A 648 0.34 3.61 16.96
C LYS A 648 0.07 4.02 15.52
N TRP A 649 -0.71 3.24 14.78
CA TRP A 649 -1.02 3.53 13.38
C TRP A 649 -1.73 4.89 13.20
N ILE A 650 -2.69 5.23 14.09
CA ILE A 650 -3.37 6.54 14.09
C ILE A 650 -2.36 7.66 14.33
N LEU A 651 -1.52 7.52 15.35
CA LEU A 651 -0.52 8.52 15.68
C LEU A 651 0.50 8.74 14.56
N GLU A 652 0.98 7.67 13.95
CA GLU A 652 2.04 7.71 12.94
C GLU A 652 1.51 8.14 11.56
N ASN A 653 0.36 7.59 11.12
CA ASN A 653 -0.10 7.74 9.75
C ASN A 653 -1.16 8.83 9.56
N LEU A 654 -1.88 9.21 10.62
CA LEU A 654 -2.89 10.27 10.54
C LEU A 654 -2.47 11.56 11.26
N LEU A 655 -1.73 11.47 12.36
CA LEU A 655 -1.38 12.62 13.20
C LEU A 655 0.12 13.01 13.11
N GLY A 656 0.96 12.18 12.47
CA GLY A 656 2.39 12.45 12.30
C GLY A 656 3.19 12.49 13.61
N THR A 657 2.67 11.89 14.69
CA THR A 657 3.31 11.88 16.02
C THR A 657 3.61 10.45 16.47
N PRO A 658 4.51 9.73 15.79
CA PRO A 658 4.82 8.35 16.16
C PRO A 658 5.23 8.28 17.64
N PRO A 659 4.80 7.25 18.38
CA PRO A 659 5.32 7.00 19.72
C PRO A 659 6.80 6.61 19.63
N PRO A 660 7.57 6.79 20.71
CA PRO A 660 8.95 6.32 20.73
C PRO A 660 9.02 4.81 20.48
N PRO A 661 10.11 4.29 19.89
CA PRO A 661 10.28 2.87 19.71
C PRO A 661 10.22 2.14 21.05
N PRO A 662 9.65 0.92 21.09
CA PRO A 662 9.65 0.12 22.31
C PRO A 662 11.09 -0.21 22.72
N PRO A 663 11.36 -0.41 24.03
CA PRO A 663 12.62 -0.99 24.47
C PRO A 663 12.90 -2.34 23.79
N ALA A 664 14.19 -2.70 23.68
CA ALA A 664 14.59 -3.92 22.96
C ALA A 664 14.02 -5.21 23.59
N ASP A 665 13.83 -5.22 24.92
CA ASP A 665 13.40 -6.39 25.68
C ASP A 665 11.97 -6.26 26.22
N VAL A 666 11.01 -5.96 25.34
CA VAL A 666 9.59 -5.94 25.74
C VAL A 666 9.05 -7.37 25.79
N PRO A 667 8.61 -7.87 26.96
CA PRO A 667 8.01 -9.19 27.04
C PRO A 667 6.69 -9.24 26.25
N ALA A 668 6.38 -10.40 25.69
CA ALA A 668 5.09 -10.64 25.06
C ALA A 668 3.95 -10.43 26.06
N LEU A 669 2.76 -10.07 25.55
CA LEU A 669 1.55 -9.97 26.38
C LEU A 669 1.10 -11.39 26.78
N GLU A 670 1.67 -11.92 27.84
CA GLU A 670 1.32 -13.22 28.38
C GLU A 670 0.24 -13.10 29.45
N PRO A 671 -0.59 -14.17 29.63
CA PRO A 671 -1.51 -14.23 30.75
C PRO A 671 -0.71 -14.18 32.08
N ALA A 672 -1.01 -13.20 32.93
CA ALA A 672 -0.36 -13.12 34.25
C ALA A 672 -0.74 -14.37 35.07
N PRO A 673 0.22 -15.10 35.68
CA PRO A 673 -0.06 -16.26 36.50
C PRO A 673 -1.10 -15.95 37.59
N GLY A 674 -2.17 -16.75 37.66
CA GLY A 674 -3.23 -16.62 38.66
C GLY A 674 -4.23 -15.46 38.43
N ARG A 675 -4.12 -14.67 37.36
CA ARG A 675 -5.07 -13.60 37.00
C ARG A 675 -5.77 -13.91 35.68
N VAL A 676 -7.06 -14.08 35.71
CA VAL A 676 -7.89 -14.33 34.52
C VAL A 676 -8.42 -12.99 33.99
N ALA A 677 -7.78 -12.46 32.96
CA ALA A 677 -8.32 -11.34 32.22
C ALA A 677 -9.19 -11.86 31.05
N LYS A 678 -10.45 -11.45 31.02
CA LYS A 678 -11.42 -11.90 30.00
C LYS A 678 -11.33 -11.06 28.72
N THR A 679 -11.18 -9.75 28.87
CA THR A 679 -11.18 -8.80 27.75
C THR A 679 -9.77 -8.30 27.43
N MET A 680 -9.57 -7.80 26.21
CA MET A 680 -8.31 -7.17 25.81
C MET A 680 -7.98 -5.98 26.72
N ARG A 681 -8.96 -5.17 27.09
CA ARG A 681 -8.79 -4.03 27.99
C ARG A 681 -8.26 -4.46 29.38
N GLU A 682 -8.79 -5.55 29.93
CA GLU A 682 -8.31 -6.10 31.22
C GLU A 682 -6.86 -6.61 31.09
N ARG A 683 -6.52 -7.33 30.02
CA ARG A 683 -5.14 -7.80 29.74
C ARG A 683 -4.18 -6.64 29.64
N MET A 684 -4.54 -5.60 28.94
CA MET A 684 -3.73 -4.39 28.79
C MET A 684 -3.62 -3.60 30.09
N ALA A 685 -4.64 -3.60 30.95
CA ALA A 685 -4.59 -2.96 32.25
C ALA A 685 -3.54 -3.62 33.16
N ILE A 686 -3.50 -4.95 33.19
CA ILE A 686 -2.50 -5.73 33.93
C ILE A 686 -1.09 -5.43 33.38
N HIS A 687 -0.91 -5.42 32.07
CA HIS A 687 0.37 -5.15 31.44
C HIS A 687 0.92 -3.75 31.77
N ARG A 688 0.04 -2.75 31.87
CA ARG A 688 0.40 -1.36 32.21
C ARG A 688 0.75 -1.14 33.67
N GLU A 689 0.57 -2.11 34.55
CA GLU A 689 1.05 -2.01 35.94
C GLU A 689 2.58 -1.88 36.01
N SER A 690 3.28 -2.36 34.97
CA SER A 690 4.72 -2.15 34.81
C SER A 690 5.02 -0.69 34.41
N PRO A 691 5.82 0.07 35.20
CA PRO A 691 6.20 1.45 34.89
C PRO A 691 6.92 1.59 33.54
N ALA A 692 7.70 0.58 33.12
CA ALA A 692 8.42 0.56 31.86
C ALA A 692 7.44 0.51 30.65
N CYS A 693 6.28 -0.14 30.80
CA CYS A 693 5.27 -0.28 29.75
C CYS A 693 4.30 0.91 29.73
N ALA A 694 3.97 1.44 30.92
CA ALA A 694 2.96 2.48 31.12
C ALA A 694 3.19 3.75 30.29
N GLY A 695 4.44 4.14 30.03
CA GLY A 695 4.78 5.36 29.29
C GLY A 695 4.26 5.39 27.87
N CYS A 696 4.51 4.33 27.10
CA CYS A 696 4.04 4.19 25.72
C CYS A 696 2.54 3.88 25.65
N HIS A 697 2.06 2.96 26.49
CA HIS A 697 0.68 2.50 26.50
C HIS A 697 -0.33 3.58 26.88
N ARG A 698 0.09 4.58 27.68
CA ARG A 698 -0.74 5.74 28.03
C ARG A 698 -1.16 6.56 26.81
N VAL A 699 -0.33 6.55 25.76
CA VAL A 699 -0.56 7.34 24.54
C VAL A 699 -1.24 6.52 23.47
N THR A 700 -0.85 5.24 23.30
CA THR A 700 -1.33 4.38 22.21
C THR A 700 -2.67 3.72 22.52
N ASP A 701 -2.81 3.13 23.73
CA ASP A 701 -3.98 2.30 24.06
C ASP A 701 -5.31 3.04 23.99
N PRO A 702 -5.45 4.28 24.53
CA PRO A 702 -6.72 4.99 24.50
C PRO A 702 -7.25 5.20 23.08
N LEU A 703 -6.35 5.42 22.10
CA LEU A 703 -6.71 5.55 20.69
C LEU A 703 -7.05 4.21 20.03
N GLY A 704 -6.43 3.12 20.50
CA GLY A 704 -6.71 1.79 19.96
C GLY A 704 -8.01 1.20 20.50
N PHE A 705 -8.32 1.43 21.79
CA PHE A 705 -9.54 0.92 22.43
C PHE A 705 -10.83 1.44 21.79
N VAL A 706 -10.83 2.64 21.23
CA VAL A 706 -12.01 3.19 20.55
C VAL A 706 -12.35 2.45 19.24
N LEU A 707 -11.47 1.57 18.78
CA LEU A 707 -11.68 0.71 17.62
C LEU A 707 -12.00 -0.75 17.99
N GLU A 708 -12.21 -1.09 19.27
CA GLU A 708 -12.42 -2.47 19.72
C GLU A 708 -13.77 -3.07 19.32
N ASN A 709 -14.74 -2.24 18.90
CA ASN A 709 -15.92 -2.74 18.21
C ASN A 709 -15.62 -3.41 16.86
N PHE A 710 -14.42 -3.23 16.31
CA PHE A 710 -13.95 -4.01 15.19
C PHE A 710 -13.03 -5.14 15.66
N ASP A 711 -13.32 -6.37 15.25
CA ASP A 711 -12.46 -7.51 15.50
C ASP A 711 -11.14 -7.46 14.71
N ALA A 712 -10.33 -8.50 14.79
CA ALA A 712 -9.02 -8.53 14.12
C ALA A 712 -9.11 -8.59 12.58
N VAL A 713 -10.22 -9.02 12.03
CA VAL A 713 -10.45 -9.09 10.58
C VAL A 713 -11.39 -8.00 10.07
N GLY A 714 -11.70 -7.02 10.93
CA GLY A 714 -12.54 -5.87 10.59
C GLY A 714 -14.04 -6.14 10.67
N GLY A 715 -14.48 -7.27 11.22
CA GLY A 715 -15.89 -7.55 11.53
C GLY A 715 -16.38 -6.68 12.70
N TRP A 716 -17.66 -6.29 12.68
CA TRP A 716 -18.24 -5.53 13.79
C TRP A 716 -18.69 -6.46 14.92
N ARG A 717 -18.33 -6.12 16.15
CA ARG A 717 -18.70 -6.88 17.35
C ARG A 717 -19.12 -5.92 18.48
N VAL A 718 -20.00 -6.39 19.36
CA VAL A 718 -20.50 -5.63 20.53
C VAL A 718 -20.12 -6.30 21.85
N ARG A 719 -19.57 -7.52 21.80
CA ARG A 719 -19.14 -8.31 22.96
C ARG A 719 -17.78 -8.95 22.72
N GLU A 720 -17.02 -9.09 23.80
CA GLU A 720 -15.78 -9.86 23.87
C GLU A 720 -15.85 -10.80 25.07
N ALA A 721 -15.63 -12.09 24.88
CA ALA A 721 -15.73 -13.13 25.92
C ALA A 721 -17.03 -13.01 26.76
N GLY A 722 -18.15 -12.66 26.12
CA GLY A 722 -19.45 -12.49 26.75
C GLY A 722 -19.70 -11.14 27.43
N ALA A 723 -18.69 -10.32 27.67
CA ALA A 723 -18.81 -8.96 28.20
C ALA A 723 -19.10 -7.93 27.10
N PRO A 724 -19.87 -6.86 27.38
CA PRO A 724 -19.95 -5.72 26.46
C PRO A 724 -18.60 -5.10 26.22
N ILE A 725 -18.34 -4.66 24.97
CA ILE A 725 -17.10 -3.96 24.64
C ILE A 725 -17.15 -2.54 25.19
N ASP A 726 -16.11 -2.19 25.93
CA ASP A 726 -15.83 -0.81 26.35
C ASP A 726 -14.90 -0.15 25.31
N ALA A 727 -15.49 0.65 24.42
CA ALA A 727 -14.80 1.40 23.37
C ALA A 727 -14.46 2.84 23.80
N THR A 728 -14.43 3.13 25.10
CA THR A 728 -14.01 4.44 25.59
C THR A 728 -12.51 4.65 25.48
N GLY A 729 -12.08 5.87 25.22
CA GLY A 729 -10.68 6.25 25.11
C GLY A 729 -10.48 7.75 25.30
N LEU A 730 -9.28 8.21 24.96
CA LEU A 730 -8.92 9.62 25.00
C LEU A 730 -8.27 10.01 23.68
N ALA A 731 -8.69 11.11 23.11
CA ALA A 731 -7.98 11.78 22.04
C ALA A 731 -6.63 12.33 22.55
N PRO A 732 -5.66 12.66 21.67
CA PRO A 732 -4.36 13.19 22.11
C PRO A 732 -4.48 14.48 22.93
N ASP A 733 -5.51 15.28 22.71
CA ASP A 733 -5.79 16.49 23.46
C ASP A 733 -6.44 16.24 24.84
N GLY A 734 -6.68 14.99 25.20
CA GLY A 734 -7.32 14.59 26.45
C GLY A 734 -8.84 14.56 26.41
N THR A 735 -9.46 14.87 25.27
CA THR A 735 -10.91 14.76 25.10
C THR A 735 -11.35 13.31 25.22
N ALA A 736 -12.32 13.03 26.07
CA ALA A 736 -12.92 11.70 26.16
C ALA A 736 -13.67 11.39 24.85
N ILE A 737 -13.50 10.19 24.34
CA ILE A 737 -14.10 9.70 23.10
C ILE A 737 -14.62 8.29 23.30
N ASN A 738 -15.73 7.95 22.65
CA ASN A 738 -16.32 6.63 22.67
C ASN A 738 -16.61 6.12 21.26
N GLY A 739 -15.86 5.10 20.87
CA GLY A 739 -15.95 4.47 19.55
C GLY A 739 -15.41 5.29 18.40
N VAL A 740 -15.45 4.70 17.22
CA VAL A 740 -14.81 5.20 16.00
C VAL A 740 -15.40 6.51 15.49
N VAL A 741 -16.71 6.77 15.73
CA VAL A 741 -17.37 7.98 15.25
C VAL A 741 -16.83 9.22 15.97
N GLU A 742 -16.71 9.17 17.30
CA GLU A 742 -16.14 10.26 18.07
C GLU A 742 -14.62 10.41 17.84
N LEU A 743 -13.91 9.31 17.61
CA LEU A 743 -12.51 9.37 17.17
C LEU A 743 -12.38 10.14 15.85
N ARG A 744 -13.24 9.88 14.86
CA ARG A 744 -13.23 10.60 13.58
C ARG A 744 -13.47 12.09 13.79
N GLN A 745 -14.43 12.46 14.65
CA GLN A 745 -14.68 13.86 14.99
C GLN A 745 -13.48 14.51 15.69
N ALA A 746 -12.79 13.77 16.57
CA ALA A 746 -11.55 14.24 17.20
C ALA A 746 -10.46 14.50 16.17
N LEU A 747 -10.25 13.59 15.21
CA LEU A 747 -9.28 13.79 14.12
C LEU A 747 -9.64 15.01 13.25
N LEU A 748 -10.91 15.26 13.00
CA LEU A 748 -11.35 16.43 12.23
C LEU A 748 -11.12 17.76 12.98
N ARG A 749 -11.16 17.77 14.31
CA ARG A 749 -10.72 18.95 15.07
C ARG A 749 -9.23 19.25 14.89
N HIS A 750 -8.44 18.23 14.56
CA HIS A 750 -7.01 18.31 14.25
C HIS A 750 -6.72 18.07 12.76
N GLN A 751 -7.64 18.47 11.87
CA GLN A 751 -7.52 18.23 10.42
C GLN A 751 -6.20 18.75 9.83
N ASP A 752 -5.67 19.85 10.37
CA ASP A 752 -4.39 20.39 9.93
C ASP A 752 -3.22 19.43 10.20
N ALA A 753 -3.26 18.67 11.30
CA ALA A 753 -2.27 17.63 11.57
C ALA A 753 -2.37 16.49 10.55
N PHE A 754 -3.59 16.09 10.18
CA PHE A 754 -3.80 15.06 9.17
C PHE A 754 -3.31 15.49 7.79
N VAL A 755 -3.70 16.67 7.31
CA VAL A 755 -3.28 17.18 5.99
C VAL A 755 -1.76 17.39 5.94
N PHE A 756 -1.19 17.90 7.03
CA PHE A 756 0.25 18.07 7.18
C PHE A 756 0.99 16.74 7.07
N THR A 757 0.54 15.74 7.83
CA THR A 757 1.11 14.38 7.82
C THR A 757 1.01 13.74 6.44
N LEU A 758 -0.15 13.83 5.78
CA LEU A 758 -0.32 13.33 4.42
C LEU A 758 0.63 14.02 3.44
N THR A 759 0.80 15.34 3.57
CA THR A 759 1.73 16.10 2.73
C THR A 759 3.18 15.68 2.97
N GLU A 760 3.60 15.47 4.22
CA GLU A 760 4.92 14.92 4.55
C GLU A 760 5.13 13.55 3.92
N LYS A 761 4.18 12.62 4.08
CA LYS A 761 4.25 11.25 3.50
C LYS A 761 4.36 11.30 1.97
N LEU A 762 3.58 12.17 1.31
CA LEU A 762 3.65 12.38 -0.14
C LEU A 762 5.01 12.97 -0.56
N MET A 763 5.56 13.93 0.19
CA MET A 763 6.88 14.51 -0.10
C MET A 763 8.01 13.49 0.11
N ILE A 764 7.98 12.68 1.18
CA ILE A 764 8.94 11.60 1.41
C ILE A 764 8.95 10.65 0.21
N TYR A 765 7.77 10.24 -0.24
CA TYR A 765 7.62 9.34 -1.39
C TYR A 765 8.10 10.00 -2.70
N ALA A 766 7.72 11.25 -2.95
CA ALA A 766 8.12 12.00 -4.16
C ALA A 766 9.63 12.22 -4.24
N LEU A 767 10.24 12.63 -3.12
CA LEU A 767 11.66 12.92 -3.03
C LEU A 767 12.53 11.68 -2.88
N GLY A 768 11.96 10.55 -2.40
CA GLY A 768 12.67 9.30 -2.13
C GLY A 768 13.72 9.43 -1.01
N ARG A 769 13.45 10.27 -0.01
CA ARG A 769 14.27 10.47 1.19
C ARG A 769 13.42 10.93 2.38
N GLY A 770 13.96 10.79 3.58
CA GLY A 770 13.39 11.47 4.75
C GLY A 770 13.37 12.99 4.56
N LEU A 771 12.41 13.65 5.23
CA LEU A 771 12.35 15.10 5.30
C LEU A 771 13.20 15.62 6.46
N GLU A 772 13.88 16.72 6.21
CA GLU A 772 14.67 17.44 7.18
C GLU A 772 13.96 18.74 7.58
N SER A 773 14.45 19.41 8.62
CA SER A 773 13.84 20.65 9.10
C SER A 773 13.75 21.75 8.03
N TYR A 774 14.69 21.77 7.08
CA TYR A 774 14.68 22.72 5.96
C TYR A 774 13.58 22.45 4.91
N ASP A 775 12.97 21.25 4.90
CA ASP A 775 11.83 20.91 4.04
C ASP A 775 10.49 21.40 4.64
N MET A 776 10.42 21.57 5.96
CA MET A 776 9.17 21.83 6.67
C MET A 776 8.49 23.16 6.29
N PRO A 777 9.22 24.26 5.99
CA PRO A 777 8.62 25.47 5.44
C PRO A 777 7.84 25.21 4.14
N VAL A 778 8.35 24.32 3.29
CA VAL A 778 7.69 23.93 2.03
C VAL A 778 6.42 23.12 2.32
N VAL A 779 6.46 22.18 3.26
CA VAL A 779 5.27 21.43 3.69
C VAL A 779 4.18 22.39 4.16
N ARG A 780 4.52 23.34 5.05
CA ARG A 780 3.59 24.36 5.55
C ARG A 780 3.02 25.22 4.42
N GLN A 781 3.84 25.59 3.46
CA GLN A 781 3.37 26.36 2.30
C GLN A 781 2.36 25.58 1.46
N ILE A 782 2.66 24.30 1.15
CA ILE A 782 1.76 23.42 0.39
C ILE A 782 0.43 23.29 1.10
N VAL A 783 0.43 23.06 2.41
CA VAL A 783 -0.80 22.91 3.21
C VAL A 783 -1.61 24.20 3.21
N ARG A 784 -0.97 25.38 3.38
CA ARG A 784 -1.64 26.69 3.29
C ARG A 784 -2.26 26.93 1.91
N ASP A 785 -1.57 26.58 0.83
CA ASP A 785 -2.09 26.77 -0.52
C ASP A 785 -3.23 25.79 -0.84
N ALA A 786 -3.13 24.55 -0.37
CA ALA A 786 -4.18 23.54 -0.50
C ALA A 786 -5.46 23.91 0.28
N SER A 787 -5.33 24.55 1.45
CA SER A 787 -6.48 24.98 2.24
C SER A 787 -7.40 25.97 1.48
N ARG A 788 -6.79 26.86 0.67
CA ARG A 788 -7.52 27.79 -0.21
C ARG A 788 -8.30 27.08 -1.33
N GLN A 789 -7.96 25.82 -1.60
CA GLN A 789 -8.61 24.97 -2.60
C GLN A 789 -9.41 23.84 -1.93
N ASN A 790 -9.84 24.02 -0.69
CA ASN A 790 -10.57 23.02 0.09
C ASN A 790 -9.82 21.67 0.18
N TYR A 791 -8.50 21.71 0.29
CA TYR A 791 -7.64 20.53 0.38
C TYR A 791 -7.90 19.49 -0.74
N ARG A 792 -8.17 19.93 -1.98
CA ARG A 792 -8.28 18.99 -3.12
C ARG A 792 -7.01 18.18 -3.25
N PHE A 793 -7.17 16.89 -3.54
CA PHE A 793 -6.02 16.00 -3.58
C PHE A 793 -4.97 16.45 -4.60
N SER A 794 -5.40 16.90 -5.80
CA SER A 794 -4.47 17.44 -6.81
C SER A 794 -3.67 18.63 -6.33
N SER A 795 -4.19 19.44 -5.39
CA SER A 795 -3.48 20.62 -4.89
C SER A 795 -2.20 20.25 -4.13
N LEU A 796 -2.20 19.12 -3.42
CA LEU A 796 -0.99 18.62 -2.75
C LEU A 796 0.05 18.16 -3.76
N PHE A 797 -0.34 17.41 -4.80
CA PHE A 797 0.57 16.97 -5.86
C PHE A 797 1.18 18.16 -6.62
N VAL A 798 0.35 19.10 -7.00
CA VAL A 798 0.79 20.32 -7.70
C VAL A 798 1.74 21.14 -6.82
N GLY A 799 1.43 21.30 -5.54
CA GLY A 799 2.27 21.97 -4.57
C GLY A 799 3.65 21.31 -4.44
N ILE A 800 3.69 19.98 -4.31
CA ILE A 800 4.93 19.21 -4.23
C ILE A 800 5.76 19.36 -5.51
N VAL A 801 5.15 19.17 -6.67
CA VAL A 801 5.87 19.21 -7.95
C VAL A 801 6.39 20.62 -8.28
N LYS A 802 5.68 21.67 -7.85
CA LYS A 802 6.14 23.07 -7.99
C LYS A 802 7.18 23.47 -6.94
N SER A 803 7.37 22.69 -5.90
CA SER A 803 8.26 23.01 -4.78
C SER A 803 9.74 22.98 -5.17
N GLU A 804 10.53 23.72 -4.40
CA GLU A 804 11.98 23.81 -4.58
C GLU A 804 12.68 22.45 -4.40
N PRO A 805 12.41 21.65 -3.35
CA PRO A 805 13.02 20.31 -3.21
C PRO A 805 12.73 19.37 -4.38
N PHE A 806 11.59 19.53 -5.06
CA PHE A 806 11.25 18.70 -6.21
C PHE A 806 11.88 19.17 -7.52
N ARG A 807 12.14 20.47 -7.68
CA ARG A 807 12.61 21.08 -8.93
C ARG A 807 14.10 21.43 -8.94
N MET A 808 14.72 21.42 -7.79
CA MET A 808 16.12 21.80 -7.62
C MET A 808 16.95 20.67 -7.04
N ARG A 809 18.23 20.81 -7.14
CA ARG A 809 19.22 19.97 -6.45
C ARG A 809 20.43 20.81 -6.05
N LYS A 810 21.21 20.31 -5.13
CA LYS A 810 22.45 20.94 -4.66
C LYS A 810 23.65 20.15 -5.18
N LYS A 811 24.69 20.83 -5.66
CA LYS A 811 25.95 20.17 -6.03
C LYS A 811 26.64 19.68 -4.76
N VAL A 812 27.07 18.42 -4.75
CA VAL A 812 27.91 17.85 -3.68
C VAL A 812 29.36 18.27 -3.89
N ALA A 813 30.10 18.31 -2.81
CA ALA A 813 31.56 18.57 -2.83
C ALA A 813 32.34 17.43 -3.53
#